data_c93442b52522eff54839afcadb1f9e50
#
_entry.id   c93442b52522eff54839afcadb1f9e50
#
_cell.length_a   1.000
_cell.length_b   1.000
_cell.length_c   1.000
_cell.angle_alpha   90.00
_cell.angle_beta   90.00
_cell.angle_gamma   90.00
#
_symmetry.space_group_name_H-M   'P 1'
#
loop_
_entity.id
_entity.type
_entity.pdbx_description
1 polymer ?
#
loop_
_entity_poly.entity_id
_entity_poly.type
_entity_poly.pdbx_seq_one_letter_code
_entity_poly.pdbx_strand_id
1 'polypeptide(L)'
;MSSNPQKALFDEAFGHLKAGTPERALDACMRGIDAFPNDANIFCLAGQSLITLKRFEDARGHINAALHKFPDFANAHEMHGDLLLLEGQFEKSIEAYQYVQQVQPNRTHIAAKIQRANELINSLVAGASPQRQDFAFTEELKQAQQFKQDGEPKKAEEIYRTVLRKNPNHSEAMLLLAGVAAAHNNYCDAEMLLLRSVEKSPNFSRAWLDLSKMQVELGKYPDALKSAERLVELNPDIAESLVALGNTQAQSNFTELAIETYRRAIDLSPAHQSAFSGLAHQLKTVGRQDEAVAAHRQNIKVNPSNTESYWSLANLKTFRFEASEVDTMEQLLEDKSLEDLSVVQLCNALGLEYEGRKDYARAFHYFERCNQTRRQLEKYDPVGHEVLINQIIDVFNADFFQEHKGLGNLDSSPILVVGLPRSGSTLIEQILASHSQVEGTHELSDLAQMVQDLKRKSPRGTHFPENMREKKVQSWHDIGGQYLQRTEKYRSGTVHFIDKNPNNFIYCGLLQIILPNAKIINARRHPLDSSFGSYKQLFASGQPFSYDLCELGEYYIEYQRLMDHWHAVIPGKVLDVNYEDVVADLDTQVKRILDYCELPFEEACLRFHETDRAVKTASSEQVRKPIYASSVNLWKNYEPYIDELIEILEPLLQKLP
;
A
#
# COMPACT_ATOMS: atom_id res chain seq x y z
N MET A 1 50.65 7.96 40.33
CA MET A 1 49.35 7.68 39.80
C MET A 1 49.38 6.22 39.34
N SER A 2 48.81 5.28 40.09
CA SER A 2 48.82 3.87 39.72
C SER A 2 47.87 3.70 38.53
N SER A 3 48.43 3.37 37.36
CA SER A 3 47.63 3.01 36.19
C SER A 3 46.80 1.76 36.54
N ASN A 4 45.47 1.86 36.35
CA ASN A 4 44.57 0.73 36.54
C ASN A 4 45.02 -0.42 35.59
N PRO A 5 45.48 -1.59 36.11
CA PRO A 5 46.05 -2.65 35.30
C PRO A 5 45.08 -3.18 34.22
N GLN A 6 43.76 -3.16 34.53
CA GLN A 6 42.69 -3.56 33.60
C GLN A 6 42.65 -2.61 32.40
N LYS A 7 42.70 -1.30 32.65
CA LYS A 7 42.71 -0.28 31.59
C LYS A 7 43.96 -0.38 30.74
N ALA A 8 45.12 -0.68 31.36
CA ALA A 8 46.39 -0.80 30.63
C ALA A 8 46.35 -1.95 29.59
N LEU A 9 45.79 -3.12 29.96
CA LEU A 9 45.64 -4.26 29.03
C LEU A 9 44.62 -3.98 27.92
N PHE A 10 43.53 -3.26 28.24
CA PHE A 10 42.56 -2.81 27.24
C PHE A 10 43.22 -1.84 26.25
N ASP A 11 43.95 -0.81 26.75
CA ASP A 11 44.61 0.18 25.92
C ASP A 11 45.70 -0.46 25.04
N GLU A 12 46.42 -1.45 25.54
CA GLU A 12 47.42 -2.24 24.82
C GLU A 12 46.76 -3.03 23.67
N ALA A 13 45.71 -3.81 23.97
CA ALA A 13 44.97 -4.60 22.96
C ALA A 13 44.35 -3.72 21.87
N PHE A 14 43.72 -2.62 22.27
CA PHE A 14 43.13 -1.66 21.36
C PHE A 14 44.16 -0.93 20.49
N GLY A 15 45.31 -0.62 21.08
CA GLY A 15 46.45 -0.04 20.35
C GLY A 15 46.97 -0.98 19.25
N HIS A 16 47.10 -2.26 19.55
CA HIS A 16 47.52 -3.26 18.59
C HIS A 16 46.51 -3.48 17.48
N LEU A 17 45.20 -3.45 17.76
CA LEU A 17 44.14 -3.52 16.72
C LEU A 17 44.23 -2.31 15.80
N LYS A 18 44.38 -1.11 16.31
CA LYS A 18 44.57 0.13 15.51
C LYS A 18 45.83 0.10 14.66
N ALA A 19 46.93 -0.52 15.19
CA ALA A 19 48.18 -0.68 14.47
C ALA A 19 48.18 -1.81 13.43
N GLY A 20 47.03 -2.54 13.23
CA GLY A 20 46.93 -3.62 12.28
C GLY A 20 47.70 -4.89 12.67
N THR A 21 47.93 -5.12 13.98
CA THR A 21 48.60 -6.32 14.52
C THR A 21 47.64 -7.15 15.39
N PRO A 22 46.64 -7.82 14.79
CA PRO A 22 45.55 -8.49 15.51
C PRO A 22 46.03 -9.68 16.36
N GLU A 23 47.12 -10.36 16.01
CA GLU A 23 47.71 -11.44 16.84
C GLU A 23 48.18 -10.91 18.19
N ARG A 24 48.88 -9.76 18.19
CA ARG A 24 49.35 -9.11 19.43
C ARG A 24 48.18 -8.56 20.27
N ALA A 25 47.15 -8.04 19.59
CA ALA A 25 45.93 -7.62 20.23
C ALA A 25 45.25 -8.78 20.96
N LEU A 26 45.14 -9.95 20.27
CA LEU A 26 44.57 -11.15 20.86
C LEU A 26 45.37 -11.65 22.07
N ASP A 27 46.71 -11.64 22.01
CA ASP A 27 47.56 -12.03 23.13
C ASP A 27 47.33 -11.12 24.36
N ALA A 28 47.24 -9.80 24.13
CA ALA A 28 46.93 -8.85 25.21
C ALA A 28 45.51 -9.09 25.77
N CYS A 29 44.52 -9.40 24.90
CA CYS A 29 43.17 -9.75 25.33
C CYS A 29 43.15 -11.03 26.17
N MET A 30 43.87 -12.09 25.76
CA MET A 30 43.91 -13.34 26.53
C MET A 30 44.47 -13.14 27.92
N ARG A 31 45.58 -12.40 28.04
CA ARG A 31 46.13 -11.98 29.37
C ARG A 31 45.13 -11.17 30.18
N GLY A 32 44.36 -10.32 29.51
CA GLY A 32 43.32 -9.52 30.13
C GLY A 32 42.14 -10.35 30.63
N ILE A 33 41.70 -11.37 29.86
CA ILE A 33 40.64 -12.30 30.24
C ILE A 33 41.03 -13.14 31.44
N ASP A 34 42.29 -13.60 31.49
CA ASP A 34 42.82 -14.38 32.63
C ASP A 34 42.88 -13.52 33.90
N ALA A 35 43.30 -12.28 33.78
CA ALA A 35 43.44 -11.37 34.92
C ALA A 35 42.13 -10.74 35.38
N PHE A 36 41.20 -10.47 34.44
CA PHE A 36 39.92 -9.77 34.65
C PHE A 36 38.77 -10.51 33.94
N PRO A 37 38.34 -11.71 34.39
CA PRO A 37 37.36 -12.53 33.72
C PRO A 37 35.94 -11.96 33.66
N ASN A 38 35.73 -10.79 34.29
CA ASN A 38 34.45 -10.06 34.30
C ASN A 38 34.52 -8.73 33.53
N ASP A 39 35.42 -8.58 32.56
CA ASP A 39 35.50 -7.40 31.70
C ASP A 39 34.91 -7.68 30.32
N ALA A 40 33.70 -7.23 30.08
CA ALA A 40 33.01 -7.40 28.81
C ALA A 40 33.77 -6.78 27.62
N ASN A 41 34.47 -5.66 27.83
CA ASN A 41 35.20 -4.98 26.77
C ASN A 41 36.36 -5.82 26.24
N ILE A 42 37.08 -6.52 27.14
CA ILE A 42 38.23 -7.38 26.76
C ILE A 42 37.74 -8.59 25.94
N PHE A 43 36.60 -9.21 26.30
CA PHE A 43 35.98 -10.27 25.51
C PHE A 43 35.60 -9.78 24.10
N CYS A 44 35.05 -8.57 24.01
CA CYS A 44 34.72 -7.97 22.72
C CYS A 44 35.99 -7.69 21.89
N LEU A 45 37.06 -7.15 22.47
CA LEU A 45 38.34 -6.95 21.75
C LEU A 45 38.95 -8.28 21.28
N ALA A 46 38.86 -9.33 22.09
CA ALA A 46 39.28 -10.67 21.65
C ALA A 46 38.46 -11.16 20.45
N GLY A 47 37.13 -11.02 20.50
CA GLY A 47 36.26 -11.32 19.39
C GLY A 47 36.60 -10.52 18.12
N GLN A 48 36.85 -9.20 18.27
CA GLN A 48 37.25 -8.32 17.15
C GLN A 48 38.60 -8.74 16.56
N SER A 49 39.58 -9.10 17.38
CA SER A 49 40.88 -9.56 16.95
C SER A 49 40.77 -10.86 16.15
N LEU A 50 39.94 -11.80 16.61
CA LEU A 50 39.68 -13.09 15.96
C LEU A 50 38.89 -12.93 14.65
N ILE A 51 37.94 -11.99 14.60
CA ILE A 51 37.25 -11.64 13.34
C ILE A 51 38.25 -11.12 12.31
N THR A 52 39.16 -10.24 12.73
CA THR A 52 40.22 -9.68 11.85
C THR A 52 41.17 -10.77 11.36
N LEU A 53 41.43 -11.80 12.16
CA LEU A 53 42.20 -12.97 11.83
C LEU A 53 41.43 -14.04 11.02
N LYS A 54 40.14 -13.81 10.72
CA LYS A 54 39.21 -14.73 10.05
C LYS A 54 39.01 -16.04 10.83
N ARG A 55 39.21 -16.04 12.14
CA ARG A 55 38.98 -17.17 13.05
C ARG A 55 37.58 -17.07 13.65
N PHE A 56 36.57 -17.26 12.83
CA PHE A 56 35.16 -16.94 13.17
C PHE A 56 34.59 -17.82 14.29
N GLU A 57 34.91 -19.13 14.34
CA GLU A 57 34.45 -20.02 15.41
C GLU A 57 35.01 -19.62 16.79
N ASP A 58 36.28 -19.25 16.85
CA ASP A 58 36.89 -18.77 18.09
C ASP A 58 36.32 -17.41 18.51
N ALA A 59 36.08 -16.52 17.53
CA ALA A 59 35.42 -15.25 17.76
C ALA A 59 34.03 -15.41 18.38
N ARG A 60 33.25 -16.36 17.85
CA ARG A 60 31.92 -16.71 18.36
C ARG A 60 31.97 -17.14 19.82
N GLY A 61 32.95 -17.94 20.19
CA GLY A 61 33.15 -18.38 21.57
C GLY A 61 33.32 -17.19 22.55
N HIS A 62 34.17 -16.21 22.20
CA HIS A 62 34.39 -15.04 23.03
C HIS A 62 33.22 -14.07 23.06
N ILE A 63 32.55 -13.86 21.92
CA ILE A 63 31.39 -12.99 21.85
C ILE A 63 30.22 -13.58 22.66
N ASN A 64 29.94 -14.89 22.51
CA ASN A 64 28.92 -15.58 23.31
C ASN A 64 29.26 -15.57 24.83
N ALA A 65 30.53 -15.69 25.19
CA ALA A 65 30.95 -15.57 26.59
C ALA A 65 30.68 -14.15 27.13
N ALA A 66 30.88 -13.12 26.31
CA ALA A 66 30.53 -11.75 26.67
C ALA A 66 29.01 -11.60 26.84
N LEU A 67 28.20 -12.07 25.90
CA LEU A 67 26.74 -12.00 25.95
C LEU A 67 26.15 -12.79 27.12
N HIS A 68 26.70 -13.98 27.42
CA HIS A 68 26.24 -14.77 28.56
C HIS A 68 26.51 -14.10 29.89
N LYS A 69 27.68 -13.44 30.04
CA LYS A 69 28.04 -12.74 31.27
C LYS A 69 27.39 -11.36 31.41
N PHE A 70 27.16 -10.69 30.30
CA PHE A 70 26.66 -9.31 30.20
C PHE A 70 25.57 -9.23 29.09
N PRO A 71 24.35 -9.73 29.36
CA PRO A 71 23.29 -9.84 28.35
C PRO A 71 22.92 -8.50 27.72
N ASP A 72 23.03 -7.38 28.44
CA ASP A 72 22.63 -6.05 27.94
C ASP A 72 23.81 -5.23 27.39
N PHE A 73 24.95 -5.88 27.13
CA PHE A 73 26.14 -5.16 26.71
C PHE A 73 26.13 -4.89 25.20
N ALA A 74 25.76 -3.66 24.83
CA ALA A 74 25.56 -3.24 23.46
C ALA A 74 26.73 -3.55 22.50
N ASN A 75 28.00 -3.42 22.95
CA ASN A 75 29.17 -3.74 22.14
C ASN A 75 29.23 -5.23 21.75
N ALA A 76 28.84 -6.13 22.66
CA ALA A 76 28.83 -7.55 22.38
C ALA A 76 27.75 -7.92 21.35
N HIS A 77 26.55 -7.31 21.45
CA HIS A 77 25.49 -7.46 20.45
C HIS A 77 25.89 -6.89 19.08
N GLU A 78 26.55 -5.72 19.06
CA GLU A 78 27.07 -5.16 17.82
C GLU A 78 28.06 -6.10 17.13
N MET A 79 29.00 -6.66 17.89
CA MET A 79 29.98 -7.59 17.36
C MET A 79 29.37 -8.93 16.96
N HIS A 80 28.35 -9.38 17.68
CA HIS A 80 27.56 -10.55 17.29
C HIS A 80 26.90 -10.30 15.93
N GLY A 81 26.30 -9.13 15.74
CA GLY A 81 25.76 -8.70 14.45
C GLY A 81 26.83 -8.67 13.34
N ASP A 82 28.02 -8.14 13.63
CA ASP A 82 29.14 -8.10 12.67
C ASP A 82 29.62 -9.53 12.27
N LEU A 83 29.69 -10.44 13.23
CA LEU A 83 30.06 -11.84 12.98
C LEU A 83 28.99 -12.54 12.13
N LEU A 84 27.71 -12.40 12.50
CA LEU A 84 26.58 -12.97 11.78
C LEU A 84 26.51 -12.44 10.33
N LEU A 85 26.81 -11.15 10.15
CA LEU A 85 26.89 -10.54 8.82
C LEU A 85 27.97 -11.19 7.94
N LEU A 86 29.15 -11.44 8.51
CA LEU A 86 30.27 -12.09 7.82
C LEU A 86 29.98 -13.57 7.52
N GLU A 87 29.16 -14.22 8.32
CA GLU A 87 28.73 -15.62 8.14
C GLU A 87 27.54 -15.76 7.19
N GLY A 88 27.01 -14.65 6.65
CA GLY A 88 25.87 -14.65 5.76
C GLY A 88 24.53 -14.85 6.45
N GLN A 89 24.45 -14.74 7.78
CA GLN A 89 23.22 -14.82 8.57
C GLN A 89 22.62 -13.41 8.74
N PHE A 90 22.20 -12.81 7.63
CA PHE A 90 21.90 -11.37 7.55
C PHE A 90 20.70 -10.97 8.40
N GLU A 91 19.64 -11.78 8.47
CA GLU A 91 18.44 -11.50 9.27
C GLU A 91 18.80 -11.45 10.77
N LYS A 92 19.57 -12.43 11.24
CA LYS A 92 20.02 -12.46 12.64
C LYS A 92 20.98 -11.33 12.95
N SER A 93 21.77 -10.89 11.97
CA SER A 93 22.64 -9.73 12.15
C SER A 93 21.83 -8.46 12.34
N ILE A 94 20.72 -8.29 11.61
CA ILE A 94 19.78 -7.18 11.77
C ILE A 94 19.17 -7.19 13.17
N GLU A 95 18.72 -8.36 13.67
CA GLU A 95 18.18 -8.49 15.02
C GLU A 95 19.18 -8.02 16.09
N ALA A 96 20.44 -8.45 15.96
CA ALA A 96 21.50 -8.04 16.87
C ALA A 96 21.76 -6.51 16.83
N TYR A 97 21.75 -5.90 15.64
CA TYR A 97 21.91 -4.45 15.49
C TYR A 97 20.69 -3.66 15.99
N GLN A 98 19.49 -4.16 15.77
CA GLN A 98 18.26 -3.54 16.28
C GLN A 98 18.23 -3.52 17.80
N TYR A 99 18.70 -4.60 18.45
CA TYR A 99 18.87 -4.60 19.90
C TYR A 99 19.83 -3.48 20.37
N VAL A 100 20.96 -3.30 19.66
CA VAL A 100 21.90 -2.20 19.96
C VAL A 100 21.22 -0.84 19.80
N GLN A 101 20.41 -0.66 18.76
CA GLN A 101 19.69 0.59 18.51
C GLN A 101 18.66 0.90 19.61
N GLN A 102 17.99 -0.13 20.16
CA GLN A 102 17.05 0.02 21.27
C GLN A 102 17.75 0.42 22.58
N VAL A 103 18.88 -0.24 22.88
CA VAL A 103 19.62 0.02 24.15
C VAL A 103 20.44 1.31 24.09
N GLN A 104 20.94 1.69 22.92
CA GLN A 104 21.77 2.87 22.69
C GLN A 104 21.37 3.61 21.40
N PRO A 105 20.26 4.36 21.39
CA PRO A 105 19.72 5.04 20.19
C PRO A 105 20.69 6.04 19.55
N ASN A 106 21.62 6.60 20.34
CA ASN A 106 22.59 7.60 19.87
C ASN A 106 23.73 7.02 19.00
N ARG A 107 23.76 5.71 18.73
CA ARG A 107 24.76 5.09 17.85
C ARG A 107 24.31 5.16 16.37
N THR A 108 24.52 6.30 15.75
CA THR A 108 24.08 6.57 14.37
C THR A 108 24.63 5.59 13.32
N HIS A 109 25.82 4.99 13.54
CA HIS A 109 26.41 4.03 12.61
C HIS A 109 25.70 2.67 12.57
N ILE A 110 24.87 2.34 13.55
CA ILE A 110 24.10 1.08 13.57
C ILE A 110 23.06 1.05 12.47
N ALA A 111 22.40 2.17 12.20
CA ALA A 111 21.45 2.28 11.08
C ALA A 111 22.11 1.93 9.73
N ALA A 112 23.33 2.39 9.50
CA ALA A 112 24.10 2.02 8.28
C ALA A 112 24.43 0.52 8.22
N LYS A 113 24.70 -0.13 9.37
CA LYS A 113 24.92 -1.59 9.42
C LYS A 113 23.66 -2.37 9.10
N ILE A 114 22.52 -1.96 9.64
CA ILE A 114 21.20 -2.53 9.31
C ILE A 114 20.90 -2.36 7.81
N GLN A 115 21.10 -1.16 7.27
CA GLN A 115 20.94 -0.89 5.86
C GLN A 115 21.85 -1.81 5.03
N ARG A 116 23.11 -1.97 5.41
CA ARG A 116 24.06 -2.85 4.72
C ARG A 116 23.61 -4.32 4.73
N ALA A 117 23.10 -4.82 5.85
CA ALA A 117 22.57 -6.17 5.94
C ALA A 117 21.35 -6.35 5.03
N ASN A 118 20.42 -5.38 4.99
CA ASN A 118 19.28 -5.38 4.07
C ASN A 118 19.70 -5.33 2.60
N GLU A 119 20.74 -4.55 2.24
CA GLU A 119 21.30 -4.55 0.90
C GLU A 119 21.87 -5.92 0.50
N LEU A 120 22.49 -6.62 1.46
CA LEU A 120 23.02 -7.97 1.22
C LEU A 120 21.91 -9.01 1.09
N ILE A 121 20.84 -8.94 1.90
CA ILE A 121 19.62 -9.75 1.71
C ILE A 121 19.05 -9.50 0.31
N ASN A 122 18.85 -8.23 -0.05
CA ASN A 122 18.35 -7.85 -1.36
C ASN A 122 19.28 -8.35 -2.48
N SER A 123 20.60 -8.37 -2.27
CA SER A 123 21.55 -8.90 -3.23
C SER A 123 21.54 -10.43 -3.31
N LEU A 124 21.21 -11.15 -2.24
CA LEU A 124 21.01 -12.60 -2.26
C LEU A 124 19.71 -12.98 -2.98
N VAL A 125 18.63 -12.29 -2.69
CA VAL A 125 17.36 -12.42 -3.46
C VAL A 125 17.59 -12.00 -4.92
N ALA A 126 18.51 -11.04 -5.16
CA ALA A 126 18.92 -10.62 -6.50
C ALA A 126 19.93 -11.55 -7.20
N GLY A 127 20.64 -12.37 -6.47
CA GLY A 127 21.85 -12.98 -6.98
C GLY A 127 22.02 -14.48 -6.78
N ALA A 128 21.21 -15.31 -7.43
CA ALA A 128 21.78 -16.56 -7.94
C ALA A 128 22.42 -16.19 -9.28
N SER A 129 23.76 -16.24 -9.34
CA SER A 129 24.58 -15.79 -10.47
C SER A 129 23.98 -16.06 -11.84
N PRO A 130 23.90 -15.04 -12.70
CA PRO A 130 23.72 -15.25 -14.14
C PRO A 130 24.81 -16.23 -14.63
N GLN A 131 24.48 -17.06 -15.60
CA GLN A 131 25.48 -17.93 -16.22
C GLN A 131 26.70 -17.09 -16.68
N ARG A 132 27.90 -17.66 -16.67
CA ARG A 132 29.19 -16.99 -16.99
C ARG A 132 29.20 -16.05 -18.20
N GLN A 133 28.21 -16.12 -19.07
CA GLN A 133 28.05 -15.24 -20.26
C GLN A 133 27.51 -13.83 -19.93
N ASP A 134 26.91 -13.62 -18.75
CA ASP A 134 26.28 -12.33 -18.38
C ASP A 134 27.25 -11.33 -17.75
N PHE A 135 28.49 -11.71 -17.47
CA PHE A 135 29.53 -10.80 -16.95
C PHE A 135 30.07 -9.80 -18.00
N ALA A 136 29.78 -10.02 -19.28
CA ALA A 136 30.38 -9.25 -20.38
C ALA A 136 30.04 -7.76 -20.43
N PHE A 137 28.98 -7.31 -19.70
CA PHE A 137 28.48 -5.92 -19.74
C PHE A 137 28.31 -5.32 -18.34
N THR A 138 29.02 -5.87 -17.34
CA THR A 138 28.84 -5.46 -15.93
C THR A 138 29.12 -3.97 -15.72
N GLU A 139 30.13 -3.40 -16.36
CA GLU A 139 30.49 -1.98 -16.18
C GLU A 139 29.48 -1.06 -16.87
N GLU A 140 28.98 -1.41 -18.06
CA GLU A 140 27.93 -0.68 -18.74
C GLU A 140 26.63 -0.69 -17.93
N LEU A 141 26.26 -1.83 -17.32
CA LEU A 141 25.06 -1.94 -16.50
C LEU A 141 25.19 -1.16 -15.18
N LYS A 142 26.38 -1.15 -14.55
CA LYS A 142 26.66 -0.30 -13.37
C LYS A 142 26.53 1.18 -13.72
N GLN A 143 27.09 1.59 -14.85
CA GLN A 143 26.98 2.96 -15.35
C GLN A 143 25.51 3.34 -15.58
N ALA A 144 24.73 2.44 -16.15
CA ALA A 144 23.29 2.66 -16.35
C ALA A 144 22.52 2.79 -15.02
N GLN A 145 22.86 1.98 -14.02
CA GLN A 145 22.29 2.10 -12.68
C GLN A 145 22.64 3.45 -12.04
N GLN A 146 23.86 3.94 -12.23
CA GLN A 146 24.27 5.27 -11.76
C GLN A 146 23.44 6.37 -12.44
N PHE A 147 23.24 6.34 -13.74
CA PHE A 147 22.38 7.30 -14.44
C PHE A 147 20.94 7.28 -13.93
N LYS A 148 20.42 6.11 -13.56
CA LYS A 148 19.09 6.01 -12.93
C LYS A 148 19.04 6.70 -11.57
N GLN A 149 20.08 6.55 -10.75
CA GLN A 149 20.20 7.22 -9.44
C GLN A 149 20.34 8.74 -9.59
N ASP A 150 21.05 9.18 -10.62
CA ASP A 150 21.25 10.60 -10.93
C ASP A 150 20.01 11.27 -11.59
N GLY A 151 18.88 10.55 -11.69
CA GLY A 151 17.64 11.08 -12.28
C GLY A 151 17.62 11.12 -13.80
N GLU A 152 18.51 10.40 -14.48
CA GLU A 152 18.62 10.31 -15.94
C GLU A 152 18.16 8.94 -16.51
N PRO A 153 16.92 8.48 -16.25
CA PRO A 153 16.46 7.13 -16.59
C PRO A 153 16.51 6.83 -18.11
N LYS A 154 16.40 7.85 -18.97
CA LYS A 154 16.51 7.67 -20.43
C LYS A 154 17.89 7.20 -20.86
N LYS A 155 18.96 7.71 -20.24
CA LYS A 155 20.33 7.26 -20.54
C LYS A 155 20.55 5.82 -20.08
N ALA A 156 20.00 5.46 -18.93
CA ALA A 156 20.03 4.08 -18.45
C ALA A 156 19.32 3.12 -19.43
N GLU A 157 18.14 3.51 -19.92
CA GLU A 157 17.39 2.72 -20.91
C GLU A 157 18.17 2.50 -22.22
N GLU A 158 18.82 3.53 -22.73
CA GLU A 158 19.64 3.42 -23.95
C GLU A 158 20.79 2.40 -23.79
N ILE A 159 21.41 2.37 -22.61
CA ILE A 159 22.45 1.37 -22.31
C ILE A 159 21.84 -0.03 -22.25
N TYR A 160 20.73 -0.24 -21.54
CA TYR A 160 20.08 -1.54 -21.48
C TYR A 160 19.70 -2.06 -22.87
N ARG A 161 19.12 -1.20 -23.72
CA ARG A 161 18.79 -1.55 -25.11
C ARG A 161 20.03 -1.84 -25.95
N THR A 162 21.15 -1.16 -25.69
CA THR A 162 22.41 -1.39 -26.38
C THR A 162 23.03 -2.73 -25.99
N VAL A 163 22.99 -3.08 -24.70
CA VAL A 163 23.42 -4.39 -24.22
C VAL A 163 22.58 -5.49 -24.87
N LEU A 164 21.26 -5.35 -24.90
CA LEU A 164 20.36 -6.34 -25.49
C LEU A 164 20.50 -6.45 -27.03
N ARG A 165 20.90 -5.39 -27.71
CA ARG A 165 21.27 -5.49 -29.16
C ARG A 165 22.52 -6.32 -29.38
N LYS A 166 23.50 -6.23 -28.47
CA LYS A 166 24.76 -6.99 -28.55
C LYS A 166 24.59 -8.44 -28.02
N ASN A 167 23.82 -8.60 -26.95
CA ASN A 167 23.48 -9.89 -26.35
C ASN A 167 21.97 -9.97 -26.06
N PRO A 168 21.14 -10.46 -27.01
CA PRO A 168 19.70 -10.54 -26.87
C PRO A 168 19.22 -11.46 -25.72
N ASN A 169 20.09 -12.28 -25.14
CA ASN A 169 19.79 -13.21 -24.06
C ASN A 169 20.36 -12.75 -22.70
N HIS A 170 20.77 -11.50 -22.56
CA HIS A 170 21.32 -10.97 -21.32
C HIS A 170 20.24 -10.78 -20.26
N SER A 171 20.09 -11.72 -19.33
CA SER A 171 18.98 -11.78 -18.36
C SER A 171 18.90 -10.56 -17.45
N GLU A 172 20.04 -10.04 -16.97
CA GLU A 172 20.06 -8.83 -16.12
C GLU A 172 19.63 -7.58 -16.88
N ALA A 173 20.07 -7.42 -18.14
CA ALA A 173 19.65 -6.28 -18.95
C ALA A 173 18.14 -6.32 -19.28
N MET A 174 17.56 -7.52 -19.46
CA MET A 174 16.11 -7.71 -19.60
C MET A 174 15.38 -7.30 -18.31
N LEU A 175 15.87 -7.74 -17.15
CA LEU A 175 15.31 -7.34 -15.84
C LEU A 175 15.32 -5.83 -15.65
N LEU A 176 16.47 -5.19 -15.91
CA LEU A 176 16.62 -3.74 -15.72
C LEU A 176 15.74 -2.93 -16.69
N LEU A 177 15.62 -3.39 -17.94
CA LEU A 177 14.73 -2.76 -18.92
C LEU A 177 13.26 -3.00 -18.58
N ALA A 178 12.91 -4.16 -18.03
CA ALA A 178 11.57 -4.43 -17.52
C ALA A 178 11.20 -3.48 -16.38
N GLY A 179 12.15 -3.16 -15.49
CA GLY A 179 11.95 -2.16 -14.44
C GLY A 179 11.67 -0.75 -15.01
N VAL A 180 12.29 -0.38 -16.14
CA VAL A 180 11.97 0.89 -16.83
C VAL A 180 10.56 0.84 -17.43
N ALA A 181 10.17 -0.25 -18.07
CA ALA A 181 8.82 -0.42 -18.62
C ALA A 181 7.76 -0.34 -17.52
N ALA A 182 7.99 -0.99 -16.39
CA ALA A 182 7.10 -0.97 -15.22
C ALA A 182 6.93 0.45 -14.64
N ALA A 183 8.01 1.23 -14.55
CA ALA A 183 7.97 2.63 -14.10
C ALA A 183 7.11 3.54 -15.00
N HIS A 184 6.88 3.14 -16.26
CA HIS A 184 5.97 3.79 -17.19
C HIS A 184 4.60 3.10 -17.30
N ASN A 185 4.24 2.23 -16.34
CA ASN A 185 3.01 1.43 -16.33
C ASN A 185 2.83 0.51 -17.55
N ASN A 186 3.92 0.20 -18.25
CA ASN A 186 3.91 -0.72 -19.39
C ASN A 186 4.19 -2.15 -18.92
N TYR A 187 3.25 -2.69 -18.13
CA TYR A 187 3.40 -4.00 -17.45
C TYR A 187 3.46 -5.18 -18.43
N CYS A 188 2.81 -5.07 -19.61
CA CYS A 188 2.87 -6.14 -20.63
C CYS A 188 4.29 -6.32 -21.18
N ASP A 189 4.98 -5.22 -21.52
CA ASP A 189 6.37 -5.29 -22.03
C ASP A 189 7.32 -5.73 -20.90
N ALA A 190 7.08 -5.27 -19.66
CA ALA A 190 7.85 -5.70 -18.50
C ALA A 190 7.73 -7.21 -18.28
N GLU A 191 6.51 -7.76 -18.29
CA GLU A 191 6.27 -9.20 -18.18
C GLU A 191 7.00 -9.99 -19.28
N MET A 192 6.86 -9.56 -20.53
CA MET A 192 7.51 -10.23 -21.68
C MET A 192 9.03 -10.30 -21.52
N LEU A 193 9.67 -9.21 -21.07
CA LEU A 193 11.11 -9.17 -20.81
C LEU A 193 11.49 -10.08 -19.66
N LEU A 194 10.71 -10.11 -18.58
CA LEU A 194 10.97 -10.95 -17.41
C LEU A 194 10.76 -12.44 -17.70
N LEU A 195 9.73 -12.81 -18.46
CA LEU A 195 9.52 -14.19 -18.92
C LEU A 195 10.74 -14.70 -19.72
N ARG A 196 11.29 -13.86 -20.62
CA ARG A 196 12.50 -14.21 -21.35
C ARG A 196 13.71 -14.29 -20.42
N SER A 197 13.80 -13.40 -19.42
CA SER A 197 14.90 -13.42 -18.45
C SER A 197 14.92 -14.72 -17.64
N VAL A 198 13.76 -15.17 -17.11
CA VAL A 198 13.67 -16.42 -16.35
C VAL A 198 13.79 -17.67 -17.23
N GLU A 199 13.40 -17.60 -18.50
CA GLU A 199 13.64 -18.68 -19.47
C GLU A 199 15.14 -18.90 -19.70
N LYS A 200 15.92 -17.82 -19.82
CA LYS A 200 17.37 -17.90 -20.03
C LYS A 200 18.15 -18.16 -18.75
N SER A 201 17.66 -17.68 -17.61
CA SER A 201 18.28 -17.85 -16.30
C SER A 201 17.23 -18.32 -15.27
N PRO A 202 16.86 -19.62 -15.25
CA PRO A 202 15.78 -20.16 -14.40
C PRO A 202 16.01 -20.02 -12.88
N ASN A 203 17.25 -19.76 -12.47
CA ASN A 203 17.63 -19.57 -11.08
C ASN A 203 17.82 -18.09 -10.71
N PHE A 204 17.40 -17.16 -11.57
CA PHE A 204 17.53 -15.73 -11.32
C PHE A 204 16.38 -15.24 -10.45
N SER A 205 16.52 -15.35 -9.14
CA SER A 205 15.50 -15.06 -8.12
C SER A 205 14.87 -13.67 -8.28
N ARG A 206 15.66 -12.63 -8.56
CA ARG A 206 15.16 -11.28 -8.76
C ARG A 206 14.18 -11.16 -9.93
N ALA A 207 14.45 -11.88 -11.02
CA ALA A 207 13.55 -11.88 -12.16
C ALA A 207 12.21 -12.56 -11.84
N TRP A 208 12.21 -13.63 -11.04
CA TRP A 208 10.98 -14.26 -10.56
C TRP A 208 10.19 -13.35 -9.62
N LEU A 209 10.86 -12.61 -8.73
CA LEU A 209 10.24 -11.63 -7.85
C LEU A 209 9.53 -10.54 -8.67
N ASP A 210 10.23 -9.92 -9.62
CA ASP A 210 9.66 -8.83 -10.40
C ASP A 210 8.60 -9.34 -11.39
N LEU A 211 8.74 -10.58 -11.90
CA LEU A 211 7.74 -11.24 -12.74
C LEU A 211 6.42 -11.44 -11.99
N SER A 212 6.48 -11.97 -10.76
CA SER A 212 5.27 -12.16 -9.95
C SER A 212 4.52 -10.84 -9.71
N LYS A 213 5.25 -9.74 -9.45
CA LYS A 213 4.65 -8.41 -9.31
C LYS A 213 3.96 -7.94 -10.59
N MET A 214 4.63 -8.06 -11.75
CA MET A 214 4.03 -7.65 -13.02
C MET A 214 2.79 -8.46 -13.39
N GLN A 215 2.80 -9.76 -13.08
CA GLN A 215 1.65 -10.63 -13.30
C GLN A 215 0.47 -10.28 -12.39
N VAL A 216 0.73 -9.85 -11.14
CA VAL A 216 -0.30 -9.29 -10.25
C VAL A 216 -0.91 -8.03 -10.84
N GLU A 217 -0.09 -7.06 -11.29
CA GLU A 217 -0.56 -5.83 -11.93
C GLU A 217 -1.41 -6.08 -13.19
N LEU A 218 -1.11 -7.15 -13.91
CA LEU A 218 -1.86 -7.58 -15.09
C LEU A 218 -3.10 -8.43 -14.76
N GLY A 219 -3.35 -8.73 -13.46
CA GLY A 219 -4.44 -9.62 -13.03
C GLY A 219 -4.24 -11.09 -13.38
N LYS A 220 -3.02 -11.52 -13.74
CA LYS A 220 -2.65 -12.90 -14.07
C LYS A 220 -2.29 -13.69 -12.82
N TYR A 221 -3.21 -13.73 -11.85
CA TYR A 221 -2.97 -14.29 -10.52
C TYR A 221 -2.44 -15.73 -10.49
N PRO A 222 -2.95 -16.68 -11.33
CA PRO A 222 -2.39 -18.04 -11.34
C PRO A 222 -0.92 -18.11 -11.75
N ASP A 223 -0.50 -17.25 -12.68
CA ASP A 223 0.89 -17.21 -13.13
C ASP A 223 1.77 -16.48 -12.11
N ALA A 224 1.25 -15.41 -11.48
CA ALA A 224 1.92 -14.70 -10.41
C ALA A 224 2.25 -15.61 -9.22
N LEU A 225 1.31 -16.47 -8.82
CA LEU A 225 1.52 -17.46 -7.76
C LEU A 225 2.64 -18.45 -8.11
N LYS A 226 2.63 -19.01 -9.33
CA LYS A 226 3.72 -19.92 -9.78
C LYS A 226 5.08 -19.24 -9.75
N SER A 227 5.12 -17.96 -10.17
CA SER A 227 6.38 -17.20 -10.15
C SER A 227 6.88 -16.92 -8.73
N ALA A 228 5.98 -16.60 -7.79
CA ALA A 228 6.32 -16.39 -6.39
C ALA A 228 6.67 -17.70 -5.67
N GLU A 229 5.99 -18.82 -5.97
CA GLU A 229 6.34 -20.15 -5.48
C GLU A 229 7.73 -20.55 -5.96
N ARG A 230 8.04 -20.30 -7.24
CA ARG A 230 9.39 -20.57 -7.77
C ARG A 230 10.46 -19.74 -7.07
N LEU A 231 10.18 -18.50 -6.70
CA LEU A 231 11.09 -17.68 -5.90
C LEU A 231 11.36 -18.34 -4.53
N VAL A 232 10.32 -18.83 -3.85
CA VAL A 232 10.47 -19.52 -2.55
C VAL A 232 11.24 -20.83 -2.70
N GLU A 233 11.01 -21.62 -3.76
CA GLU A 233 11.79 -22.83 -4.03
C GLU A 233 13.30 -22.54 -4.19
N LEU A 234 13.63 -21.41 -4.83
CA LEU A 234 15.02 -20.98 -5.01
C LEU A 234 15.65 -20.45 -3.72
N ASN A 235 14.85 -19.90 -2.82
CA ASN A 235 15.31 -19.24 -1.60
C ASN A 235 14.40 -19.60 -0.40
N PRO A 236 14.34 -20.87 0.04
CA PRO A 236 13.38 -21.33 1.04
C PRO A 236 13.60 -20.74 2.43
N ASP A 237 14.83 -20.36 2.76
CA ASP A 237 15.24 -19.84 4.07
C ASP A 237 15.34 -18.30 4.09
N ILE A 238 14.85 -17.63 3.07
CA ILE A 238 14.84 -16.14 2.99
C ILE A 238 13.41 -15.64 3.23
N ALA A 239 13.21 -14.94 4.34
CA ALA A 239 11.92 -14.38 4.75
C ALA A 239 11.30 -13.47 3.66
N GLU A 240 12.11 -12.68 2.95
CA GLU A 240 11.70 -11.81 1.84
C GLU A 240 10.98 -12.59 0.71
N SER A 241 11.43 -13.83 0.43
CA SER A 241 10.78 -14.68 -0.57
C SER A 241 9.38 -15.10 -0.13
N LEU A 242 9.21 -15.44 1.15
CA LEU A 242 7.90 -15.73 1.74
C LEU A 242 7.01 -14.50 1.78
N VAL A 243 7.56 -13.33 2.09
CA VAL A 243 6.79 -12.06 2.05
C VAL A 243 6.31 -11.78 0.63
N ALA A 244 7.13 -11.98 -0.39
CA ALA A 244 6.73 -11.84 -1.79
C ALA A 244 5.60 -12.81 -2.18
N LEU A 245 5.68 -14.07 -1.72
CA LEU A 245 4.61 -15.06 -1.92
C LEU A 245 3.33 -14.63 -1.17
N GLY A 246 3.44 -14.22 0.10
CA GLY A 246 2.31 -13.75 0.89
C GLY A 246 1.62 -12.53 0.26
N ASN A 247 2.38 -11.57 -0.27
CA ASN A 247 1.85 -10.43 -1.01
C ASN A 247 1.08 -10.88 -2.27
N THR A 248 1.63 -11.84 -3.03
CA THR A 248 0.98 -12.38 -4.22
C THR A 248 -0.30 -13.13 -3.87
N GLN A 249 -0.29 -13.94 -2.82
CA GLN A 249 -1.49 -14.64 -2.30
C GLN A 249 -2.57 -13.66 -1.86
N ALA A 250 -2.19 -12.59 -1.13
CA ALA A 250 -3.09 -11.54 -0.67
C ALA A 250 -3.78 -10.82 -1.84
N GLN A 251 -3.02 -10.43 -2.86
CA GLN A 251 -3.56 -9.81 -4.08
C GLN A 251 -4.44 -10.76 -4.90
N SER A 252 -4.13 -12.06 -4.84
CA SER A 252 -4.91 -13.11 -5.50
C SER A 252 -6.13 -13.57 -4.70
N ASN A 253 -6.50 -12.89 -3.60
CA ASN A 253 -7.60 -13.22 -2.68
C ASN A 253 -7.43 -14.53 -1.88
N PHE A 254 -6.23 -15.10 -1.80
CA PHE A 254 -5.93 -16.26 -0.94
C PHE A 254 -5.51 -15.80 0.46
N THR A 255 -6.44 -15.12 1.17
CA THR A 255 -6.15 -14.40 2.41
C THR A 255 -5.62 -15.30 3.52
N GLU A 256 -6.21 -16.47 3.75
CA GLU A 256 -5.75 -17.39 4.80
C GLU A 256 -4.36 -17.97 4.48
N LEU A 257 -4.08 -18.31 3.23
CA LEU A 257 -2.75 -18.76 2.81
C LEU A 257 -1.70 -17.64 2.99
N ALA A 258 -2.07 -16.40 2.69
CA ALA A 258 -1.20 -15.25 2.91
C ALA A 258 -0.86 -15.08 4.41
N ILE A 259 -1.86 -15.20 5.30
CA ILE A 259 -1.67 -15.16 6.76
C ILE A 259 -0.66 -16.24 7.20
N GLU A 260 -0.83 -17.47 6.74
CA GLU A 260 0.07 -18.57 7.07
C GLU A 260 1.49 -18.30 6.55
N THR A 261 1.59 -17.82 5.32
CA THR A 261 2.89 -17.52 4.68
C THR A 261 3.63 -16.39 5.40
N TYR A 262 2.92 -15.30 5.81
CA TYR A 262 3.54 -14.24 6.58
C TYR A 262 3.98 -14.71 7.98
N ARG A 263 3.25 -15.60 8.65
CA ARG A 263 3.68 -16.18 9.91
C ARG A 263 4.97 -16.97 9.74
N ARG A 264 5.08 -17.79 8.70
CA ARG A 264 6.33 -18.48 8.37
C ARG A 264 7.49 -17.52 8.10
N ALA A 265 7.22 -16.39 7.42
CA ALA A 265 8.24 -15.35 7.22
C ALA A 265 8.71 -14.74 8.55
N ILE A 266 7.79 -14.51 9.50
CA ILE A 266 8.10 -14.01 10.85
C ILE A 266 8.88 -15.05 11.66
N ASP A 267 8.55 -16.34 11.53
CA ASP A 267 9.31 -17.42 12.19
C ASP A 267 10.76 -17.47 11.71
N LEU A 268 11.00 -17.21 10.42
CA LEU A 268 12.37 -17.12 9.86
C LEU A 268 13.08 -15.82 10.27
N SER A 269 12.37 -14.71 10.31
CA SER A 269 12.90 -13.40 10.67
C SER A 269 11.93 -12.65 11.59
N PRO A 270 12.06 -12.81 12.94
CA PRO A 270 11.19 -12.19 13.93
C PRO A 270 11.20 -10.66 13.95
N ALA A 271 12.11 -10.02 13.21
CA ALA A 271 12.20 -8.57 13.07
C ALA A 271 11.72 -8.06 11.68
N HIS A 272 11.12 -8.91 10.86
CA HIS A 272 10.76 -8.57 9.48
C HIS A 272 9.51 -7.70 9.41
N GLN A 273 9.69 -6.39 9.26
CA GLN A 273 8.63 -5.37 9.30
C GLN A 273 7.51 -5.62 8.28
N SER A 274 7.87 -5.87 7.02
CA SER A 274 6.88 -6.08 5.95
C SER A 274 6.04 -7.35 6.16
N ALA A 275 6.59 -8.38 6.83
CA ALA A 275 5.84 -9.58 7.18
C ALA A 275 4.76 -9.28 8.23
N PHE A 276 5.09 -8.48 9.26
CA PHE A 276 4.10 -8.04 10.25
C PHE A 276 3.03 -7.13 9.63
N SER A 277 3.42 -6.16 8.79
CA SER A 277 2.46 -5.29 8.10
C SER A 277 1.52 -6.10 7.20
N GLY A 278 2.05 -7.02 6.40
CA GLY A 278 1.28 -7.91 5.55
C GLY A 278 0.33 -8.81 6.34
N LEU A 279 0.83 -9.46 7.40
CA LEU A 279 0.03 -10.28 8.31
C LEU A 279 -1.13 -9.49 8.91
N ALA A 280 -0.84 -8.33 9.49
CA ALA A 280 -1.84 -7.50 10.15
C ALA A 280 -2.93 -7.03 9.18
N HIS A 281 -2.54 -6.65 7.95
CA HIS A 281 -3.49 -6.26 6.91
C HIS A 281 -4.43 -7.41 6.51
N GLN A 282 -3.91 -8.63 6.35
CA GLN A 282 -4.75 -9.79 6.02
C GLN A 282 -5.66 -10.18 7.20
N LEU A 283 -5.17 -10.16 8.43
CA LEU A 283 -5.97 -10.41 9.63
C LEU A 283 -7.12 -9.42 9.77
N LYS A 284 -6.87 -8.13 9.51
CA LYS A 284 -7.92 -7.11 9.45
C LYS A 284 -8.97 -7.43 8.38
N THR A 285 -8.54 -7.85 7.19
CA THR A 285 -9.44 -8.16 6.06
C THR A 285 -10.42 -9.27 6.41
N VAL A 286 -10.00 -10.30 7.16
CA VAL A 286 -10.86 -11.40 7.63
C VAL A 286 -11.54 -11.11 8.98
N GLY A 287 -11.40 -9.89 9.53
CA GLY A 287 -12.08 -9.50 10.78
C GLY A 287 -11.41 -9.99 12.07
N ARG A 288 -10.20 -10.57 12.01
CA ARG A 288 -9.41 -11.01 13.17
C ARG A 288 -8.65 -9.82 13.78
N GLN A 289 -9.43 -8.88 14.31
CA GLN A 289 -8.94 -7.55 14.69
C GLN A 289 -7.91 -7.57 15.82
N ASP A 290 -8.14 -8.41 16.86
CA ASP A 290 -7.22 -8.50 18.00
C ASP A 290 -5.83 -9.01 17.59
N GLU A 291 -5.79 -9.97 16.66
CA GLU A 291 -4.53 -10.48 16.13
C GLU A 291 -3.83 -9.45 15.22
N ALA A 292 -4.60 -8.67 14.45
CA ALA A 292 -4.04 -7.57 13.65
C ALA A 292 -3.39 -6.51 14.55
N VAL A 293 -4.04 -6.13 15.65
CA VAL A 293 -3.48 -5.21 16.66
C VAL A 293 -2.21 -5.78 17.27
N ALA A 294 -2.20 -7.06 17.66
CA ALA A 294 -1.03 -7.72 18.23
C ALA A 294 0.16 -7.72 17.24
N ALA A 295 -0.09 -7.98 15.95
CA ALA A 295 0.93 -7.96 14.91
C ALA A 295 1.54 -6.56 14.71
N HIS A 296 0.71 -5.51 14.65
CA HIS A 296 1.20 -4.12 14.55
C HIS A 296 1.96 -3.69 15.80
N ARG A 297 1.49 -4.03 17.01
CA ARG A 297 2.23 -3.73 18.26
C ARG A 297 3.57 -4.43 18.31
N GLN A 298 3.65 -5.68 17.86
CA GLN A 298 4.91 -6.38 17.76
C GLN A 298 5.85 -5.71 16.76
N ASN A 299 5.33 -5.23 15.63
CA ASN A 299 6.10 -4.47 14.64
C ASN A 299 6.68 -3.16 15.24
N ILE A 300 5.86 -2.40 15.98
CA ILE A 300 6.31 -1.19 16.67
C ILE A 300 7.37 -1.52 17.74
N LYS A 301 7.19 -2.62 18.47
CA LYS A 301 8.18 -3.05 19.49
C LYS A 301 9.53 -3.38 18.86
N VAL A 302 9.53 -4.03 17.69
CA VAL A 302 10.75 -4.37 16.93
C VAL A 302 11.37 -3.14 16.29
N ASN A 303 10.54 -2.26 15.75
CA ASN A 303 10.98 -1.00 15.15
C ASN A 303 10.05 0.16 15.56
N PRO A 304 10.41 0.92 16.63
CA PRO A 304 9.61 2.04 17.09
C PRO A 304 9.43 3.18 16.08
N SER A 305 10.25 3.26 15.04
CA SER A 305 10.12 4.23 13.95
C SER A 305 9.26 3.73 12.77
N ASN A 306 8.59 2.58 12.90
CA ASN A 306 7.68 2.09 11.86
C ASN A 306 6.35 2.86 11.85
N THR A 307 6.32 3.95 11.09
CA THR A 307 5.19 4.89 11.02
C THR A 307 3.92 4.26 10.42
N GLU A 308 4.07 3.28 9.51
CA GLU A 308 2.96 2.54 8.92
C GLU A 308 2.16 1.77 9.98
N SER A 309 2.81 1.18 10.98
CA SER A 309 2.11 0.43 12.03
C SER A 309 1.29 1.34 12.94
N TYR A 310 1.79 2.54 13.28
CA TYR A 310 0.98 3.52 14.02
C TYR A 310 -0.25 3.96 13.21
N TRP A 311 -0.04 4.31 11.95
CA TRP A 311 -1.15 4.68 11.06
C TRP A 311 -2.17 3.55 10.89
N SER A 312 -1.72 2.32 10.71
CA SER A 312 -2.61 1.16 10.55
C SER A 312 -3.43 0.88 11.80
N LEU A 313 -2.85 1.00 13.01
CA LEU A 313 -3.56 0.90 14.28
C LEU A 313 -4.61 2.02 14.44
N ALA A 314 -4.25 3.27 14.17
CA ALA A 314 -5.18 4.39 14.23
C ALA A 314 -6.36 4.21 13.26
N ASN A 315 -6.09 3.65 12.09
CA ASN A 315 -7.09 3.41 11.04
C ASN A 315 -8.10 2.28 11.37
N LEU A 316 -7.87 1.54 12.44
CA LEU A 316 -8.89 0.64 13.01
C LEU A 316 -10.04 1.42 13.67
N LYS A 317 -9.85 2.69 14.02
CA LYS A 317 -10.83 3.63 14.61
C LYS A 317 -11.39 3.23 15.98
N THR A 318 -11.30 1.96 16.35
CA THR A 318 -11.66 1.40 17.65
C THR A 318 -10.48 1.29 18.60
N PHE A 319 -9.28 1.34 18.07
CA PHE A 319 -8.02 1.31 18.81
C PHE A 319 -7.73 2.67 19.48
N ARG A 320 -7.05 2.65 20.63
CA ARG A 320 -6.56 3.83 21.34
C ARG A 320 -5.11 3.61 21.75
N PHE A 321 -4.30 4.61 21.51
CA PHE A 321 -2.89 4.59 21.90
C PHE A 321 -2.71 4.91 23.39
N GLU A 322 -1.70 4.32 24.00
CA GLU A 322 -1.22 4.73 25.31
C GLU A 322 -0.52 6.09 25.23
N ALA A 323 -0.44 6.80 26.36
CA ALA A 323 0.20 8.13 26.37
C ALA A 323 1.64 8.08 25.86
N SER A 324 2.41 7.06 26.26
CA SER A 324 3.79 6.86 25.82
C SER A 324 3.93 6.60 24.31
N GLU A 325 2.91 5.96 23.68
CA GLU A 325 2.90 5.74 22.23
C GLU A 325 2.63 7.07 21.49
N VAL A 326 1.74 7.92 22.04
CA VAL A 326 1.48 9.27 21.53
C VAL A 326 2.73 10.14 21.64
N ASP A 327 3.37 10.17 22.82
CA ASP A 327 4.62 10.91 23.04
C ASP A 327 5.73 10.47 22.06
N THR A 328 5.81 9.15 21.78
CA THR A 328 6.77 8.60 20.80
C THR A 328 6.47 9.12 19.38
N MET A 329 5.19 9.11 18.94
CA MET A 329 4.82 9.64 17.63
C MET A 329 5.14 11.14 17.50
N GLU A 330 4.87 11.92 18.56
CA GLU A 330 5.19 13.36 18.58
C GLU A 330 6.69 13.61 18.51
N GLN A 331 7.49 12.84 19.27
CA GLN A 331 8.96 12.91 19.22
C GLN A 331 9.53 12.54 17.85
N LEU A 332 8.98 11.51 17.19
CA LEU A 332 9.40 11.14 15.83
C LEU A 332 9.15 12.28 14.84
N LEU A 333 8.07 13.05 15.01
CA LEU A 333 7.75 14.21 14.16
C LEU A 333 8.68 15.43 14.36
N GLU A 334 9.52 15.46 15.42
CA GLU A 334 10.56 16.47 15.62
C GLU A 334 11.81 16.19 14.76
N ASP A 335 11.98 14.96 14.28
CA ASP A 335 13.08 14.60 13.39
C ASP A 335 12.88 15.19 11.99
N LYS A 336 13.68 16.21 11.67
CA LYS A 336 13.65 16.89 10.36
C LYS A 336 14.13 16.03 9.20
N SER A 337 14.75 14.88 9.46
CA SER A 337 15.19 13.92 8.42
C SER A 337 14.11 12.88 8.08
N LEU A 338 12.95 12.94 8.75
CA LEU A 338 11.86 12.02 8.51
C LEU A 338 11.29 12.21 7.09
N GLU A 339 11.11 11.12 6.37
CA GLU A 339 10.51 11.14 5.03
C GLU A 339 9.06 11.66 5.06
N ASP A 340 8.65 12.40 4.03
CA ASP A 340 7.32 13.01 3.93
C ASP A 340 6.19 11.99 4.13
N LEU A 341 6.31 10.78 3.59
CA LEU A 341 5.31 9.73 3.78
C LEU A 341 5.18 9.32 5.25
N SER A 342 6.29 9.28 5.97
CA SER A 342 6.30 8.99 7.42
C SER A 342 5.65 10.11 8.23
N VAL A 343 5.90 11.38 7.85
CA VAL A 343 5.20 12.54 8.44
C VAL A 343 3.68 12.43 8.22
N VAL A 344 3.26 12.10 7.00
CA VAL A 344 1.85 11.91 6.64
C VAL A 344 1.20 10.82 7.50
N GLN A 345 1.86 9.67 7.66
CA GLN A 345 1.35 8.54 8.43
C GLN A 345 1.20 8.87 9.92
N LEU A 346 2.22 9.47 10.53
CA LEU A 346 2.18 9.85 11.95
C LEU A 346 1.16 10.95 12.21
N CYS A 347 1.11 11.99 11.37
CA CYS A 347 0.14 13.06 11.52
C CYS A 347 -1.30 12.55 11.38
N ASN A 348 -1.57 11.64 10.42
CA ASN A 348 -2.89 11.03 10.31
C ASN A 348 -3.25 10.19 11.55
N ALA A 349 -2.29 9.41 12.07
CA ALA A 349 -2.49 8.60 13.28
C ALA A 349 -2.79 9.47 14.51
N LEU A 350 -2.03 10.55 14.72
CA LEU A 350 -2.27 11.50 15.81
C LEU A 350 -3.60 12.24 15.65
N GLY A 351 -3.95 12.65 14.43
CA GLY A 351 -5.23 13.29 14.14
C GLY A 351 -6.42 12.39 14.54
N LEU A 352 -6.38 11.11 14.16
CA LEU A 352 -7.41 10.12 14.53
C LEU A 352 -7.43 9.82 16.05
N GLU A 353 -6.28 9.78 16.69
CA GLU A 353 -6.18 9.59 18.14
C GLU A 353 -6.77 10.77 18.91
N TYR A 354 -6.41 12.02 18.55
CA TYR A 354 -6.96 13.20 19.20
C TYR A 354 -8.46 13.41 18.90
N GLU A 355 -8.94 13.05 17.71
CA GLU A 355 -10.37 12.97 17.43
C GLU A 355 -11.06 11.98 18.39
N GLY A 356 -10.48 10.81 18.60
CA GLY A 356 -11.00 9.82 19.53
C GLY A 356 -11.03 10.28 20.99
N ARG A 357 -10.09 11.15 21.37
CA ARG A 357 -10.06 11.85 22.68
C ARG A 357 -10.99 13.07 22.74
N LYS A 358 -11.65 13.43 21.63
CA LYS A 358 -12.50 14.61 21.46
C LYS A 358 -11.73 15.93 21.59
N ASP A 359 -10.43 15.92 21.34
CA ASP A 359 -9.60 17.11 21.22
C ASP A 359 -9.52 17.51 19.73
N TYR A 360 -10.60 18.15 19.27
CA TYR A 360 -10.77 18.47 17.86
C TYR A 360 -9.78 19.51 17.34
N ALA A 361 -9.29 20.40 18.21
CA ALA A 361 -8.27 21.38 17.86
C ALA A 361 -6.93 20.70 17.50
N ARG A 362 -6.43 19.81 18.36
CA ARG A 362 -5.22 19.05 18.04
C ARG A 362 -5.45 18.07 16.89
N ALA A 363 -6.61 17.44 16.84
CA ALA A 363 -6.95 16.57 15.72
C ALA A 363 -6.88 17.29 14.38
N PHE A 364 -7.47 18.51 14.26
CA PHE A 364 -7.42 19.29 13.04
C PHE A 364 -6.00 19.72 12.70
N HIS A 365 -5.21 20.21 13.66
CA HIS A 365 -3.82 20.56 13.46
C HIS A 365 -3.01 19.42 12.80
N TYR A 366 -3.19 18.17 13.28
CA TYR A 366 -2.49 17.04 12.70
C TYR A 366 -3.07 16.62 11.35
N PHE A 367 -4.38 16.67 11.13
CA PHE A 367 -4.97 16.42 9.81
C PHE A 367 -4.51 17.44 8.79
N GLU A 368 -4.46 18.71 9.15
CA GLU A 368 -3.98 19.78 8.28
C GLU A 368 -2.52 19.55 7.88
N ARG A 369 -1.62 19.32 8.85
CA ARG A 369 -0.21 19.01 8.57
C ARG A 369 -0.05 17.75 7.70
N CYS A 370 -0.82 16.71 7.98
CA CYS A 370 -0.89 15.49 7.16
C CYS A 370 -1.20 15.83 5.70
N ASN A 371 -2.29 16.58 5.50
CA ASN A 371 -2.82 16.88 4.18
C ASN A 371 -1.93 17.87 3.41
N GLN A 372 -1.40 18.90 4.04
CA GLN A 372 -0.43 19.82 3.44
C GLN A 372 0.80 19.07 2.92
N THR A 373 1.34 18.13 3.71
CA THR A 373 2.49 17.29 3.29
C THR A 373 2.08 16.34 2.17
N ARG A 374 0.94 15.67 2.29
CA ARG A 374 0.45 14.73 1.27
C ARG A 374 0.14 15.43 -0.05
N ARG A 375 -0.47 16.61 -0.02
CA ARG A 375 -0.81 17.38 -1.23
C ARG A 375 0.41 17.71 -2.10
N GLN A 376 1.57 17.93 -1.47
CA GLN A 376 2.83 18.17 -2.20
C GLN A 376 3.32 16.93 -2.97
N LEU A 377 2.94 15.73 -2.50
CA LEU A 377 3.29 14.46 -3.14
C LEU A 377 2.30 14.07 -4.26
N GLU A 378 1.12 14.69 -4.29
CA GLU A 378 0.06 14.37 -5.24
C GLU A 378 0.09 15.31 -6.46
N LYS A 379 -0.26 14.74 -7.61
CA LYS A 379 -0.49 15.50 -8.85
C LYS A 379 -1.99 15.61 -9.08
N TYR A 380 -2.56 16.76 -8.77
CA TYR A 380 -3.95 17.06 -9.02
C TYR A 380 -4.08 18.42 -9.71
N ASP A 381 -4.93 18.49 -10.73
CA ASP A 381 -5.26 19.69 -11.49
C ASP A 381 -6.77 19.93 -11.42
N PRO A 382 -7.25 20.82 -10.54
CA PRO A 382 -8.68 21.12 -10.39
C PRO A 382 -9.28 21.71 -11.66
N VAL A 383 -8.54 22.54 -12.40
CA VAL A 383 -9.00 23.11 -13.67
C VAL A 383 -9.17 22.02 -14.73
N GLY A 384 -8.22 21.09 -14.79
CA GLY A 384 -8.32 19.92 -15.68
C GLY A 384 -9.53 19.06 -15.35
N HIS A 385 -9.89 18.93 -14.07
CA HIS A 385 -11.10 18.21 -13.64
C HIS A 385 -12.38 18.93 -14.09
N GLU A 386 -12.49 20.24 -13.85
CA GLU A 386 -13.62 21.04 -14.32
C GLU A 386 -13.81 20.95 -15.84
N VAL A 387 -12.71 21.07 -16.61
CA VAL A 387 -12.73 20.89 -18.07
C VAL A 387 -13.26 19.51 -18.47
N LEU A 388 -12.85 18.45 -17.77
CA LEU A 388 -13.36 17.10 -18.01
C LEU A 388 -14.87 17.03 -17.77
N ILE A 389 -15.37 17.58 -16.67
CA ILE A 389 -16.82 17.60 -16.38
C ILE A 389 -17.59 18.39 -17.44
N ASN A 390 -17.09 19.56 -17.86
CA ASN A 390 -17.67 20.33 -18.96
C ASN A 390 -17.78 19.53 -20.26
N GLN A 391 -16.72 18.80 -20.62
CA GLN A 391 -16.70 17.96 -21.80
C GLN A 391 -17.68 16.77 -21.70
N ILE A 392 -17.79 16.15 -20.50
CA ILE A 392 -18.74 15.06 -20.26
C ILE A 392 -20.19 15.58 -20.47
N ILE A 393 -20.54 16.71 -19.89
CA ILE A 393 -21.86 17.32 -20.01
C ILE A 393 -22.16 17.67 -21.48
N ASP A 394 -21.20 18.19 -22.21
CA ASP A 394 -21.37 18.56 -23.63
C ASP A 394 -21.52 17.33 -24.53
N VAL A 395 -20.75 16.28 -24.32
CA VAL A 395 -20.84 15.05 -25.13
C VAL A 395 -22.11 14.25 -24.81
N PHE A 396 -22.37 13.98 -23.54
CA PHE A 396 -23.50 13.13 -23.13
C PHE A 396 -24.76 13.94 -22.89
N ASN A 397 -25.15 14.76 -23.85
CA ASN A 397 -26.39 15.54 -23.82
C ASN A 397 -27.62 14.72 -24.24
N ALA A 398 -28.81 15.31 -24.17
CA ALA A 398 -30.06 14.62 -24.48
C ALA A 398 -30.13 14.07 -25.93
N ASP A 399 -29.58 14.80 -26.90
CA ASP A 399 -29.55 14.39 -28.32
C ASP A 399 -28.65 13.16 -28.47
N PHE A 400 -27.51 13.11 -27.80
CA PHE A 400 -26.60 11.97 -27.81
C PHE A 400 -27.28 10.69 -27.28
N PHE A 401 -28.04 10.79 -26.19
CA PHE A 401 -28.80 9.65 -25.67
C PHE A 401 -29.91 9.22 -26.59
N GLN A 402 -30.60 10.16 -27.26
CA GLN A 402 -31.65 9.84 -28.22
C GLN A 402 -31.09 9.13 -29.47
N GLU A 403 -29.96 9.60 -30.00
CA GLU A 403 -29.26 9.01 -31.14
C GLU A 403 -28.81 7.57 -30.88
N HIS A 404 -28.37 7.27 -29.67
CA HIS A 404 -27.78 5.98 -29.28
C HIS A 404 -28.74 5.05 -28.53
N LYS A 405 -30.03 5.41 -28.47
CA LYS A 405 -31.04 4.66 -27.75
C LYS A 405 -31.19 3.23 -28.33
N GLY A 406 -31.10 2.23 -27.44
CA GLY A 406 -31.31 0.82 -27.80
C GLY A 406 -30.12 0.14 -28.50
N LEU A 407 -28.98 0.81 -28.61
CA LEU A 407 -27.76 0.24 -29.23
C LEU A 407 -26.89 -0.56 -28.25
N GLY A 408 -27.17 -0.50 -26.95
CA GLY A 408 -26.39 -1.18 -25.88
C GLY A 408 -26.77 -2.65 -25.72
N ASN A 409 -26.02 -3.33 -24.86
CA ASN A 409 -26.33 -4.68 -24.40
C ASN A 409 -27.45 -4.62 -23.34
N LEU A 410 -28.48 -5.44 -23.47
CA LEU A 410 -29.67 -5.41 -22.61
C LEU A 410 -29.51 -6.17 -21.29
N ASP A 411 -28.32 -6.64 -20.97
CA ASP A 411 -28.02 -7.30 -19.70
C ASP A 411 -28.31 -6.34 -18.51
N SER A 412 -29.06 -6.84 -17.52
CA SER A 412 -29.48 -6.09 -16.34
C SER A 412 -28.74 -6.50 -15.05
N SER A 413 -27.74 -7.37 -15.17
CA SER A 413 -27.03 -7.89 -14.01
C SER A 413 -26.19 -6.85 -13.22
N PRO A 414 -25.63 -5.77 -13.84
CA PRO A 414 -24.84 -4.82 -13.08
C PRO A 414 -25.68 -3.85 -12.25
N ILE A 415 -25.26 -3.66 -10.99
CA ILE A 415 -25.73 -2.58 -10.11
C ILE A 415 -24.49 -1.73 -9.77
N LEU A 416 -24.46 -0.49 -10.25
CA LEU A 416 -23.38 0.44 -9.91
C LEU A 416 -23.73 1.22 -8.66
N VAL A 417 -22.80 1.29 -7.71
CA VAL A 417 -22.89 2.17 -6.56
C VAL A 417 -21.80 3.25 -6.70
N VAL A 418 -22.25 4.44 -7.04
CA VAL A 418 -21.40 5.63 -7.30
C VAL A 418 -21.58 6.69 -6.22
N GLY A 419 -20.83 7.78 -6.29
CA GLY A 419 -20.94 8.91 -5.37
C GLY A 419 -19.57 9.52 -5.06
N LEU A 420 -19.42 10.10 -3.90
CA LEU A 420 -18.12 10.54 -3.40
C LEU A 420 -17.57 9.58 -2.33
N PRO A 421 -16.27 9.57 -2.09
CA PRO A 421 -15.71 8.87 -0.94
C PRO A 421 -16.40 9.29 0.36
N ARG A 422 -16.58 8.38 1.30
CA ARG A 422 -17.20 8.64 2.62
C ARG A 422 -18.68 9.07 2.58
N SER A 423 -19.36 8.89 1.45
CA SER A 423 -20.81 9.15 1.29
C SER A 423 -21.73 8.01 1.74
N GLY A 424 -21.18 6.87 2.21
CA GLY A 424 -21.98 5.71 2.61
C GLY A 424 -22.13 4.63 1.54
N SER A 425 -21.39 4.70 0.45
CA SER A 425 -21.44 3.72 -0.66
C SER A 425 -21.17 2.28 -0.22
N THR A 426 -20.25 2.06 0.76
CA THR A 426 -19.99 0.72 1.33
C THR A 426 -21.17 0.19 2.14
N LEU A 427 -21.94 1.06 2.80
CA LEU A 427 -23.15 0.67 3.51
C LEU A 427 -24.23 0.18 2.52
N ILE A 428 -24.46 0.92 1.44
CA ILE A 428 -25.41 0.54 0.38
C ILE A 428 -24.98 -0.78 -0.28
N GLU A 429 -23.68 -0.92 -0.59
CA GLU A 429 -23.13 -2.17 -1.10
C GLU A 429 -23.38 -3.34 -0.16
N GLN A 430 -23.13 -3.17 1.15
CA GLN A 430 -23.32 -4.21 2.15
C GLN A 430 -24.80 -4.61 2.31
N ILE A 431 -25.70 -3.65 2.32
CA ILE A 431 -27.16 -3.88 2.33
C ILE A 431 -27.58 -4.74 1.14
N LEU A 432 -27.20 -4.34 -0.08
CA LEU A 432 -27.53 -5.05 -1.31
C LEU A 432 -26.86 -6.43 -1.38
N ALA A 433 -25.60 -6.54 -0.98
CA ALA A 433 -24.87 -7.81 -0.98
C ALA A 433 -25.36 -8.82 0.08
N SER A 434 -26.27 -8.40 0.96
CA SER A 434 -26.99 -9.31 1.89
C SER A 434 -28.21 -9.97 1.26
N HIS A 435 -28.59 -9.56 0.05
CA HIS A 435 -29.68 -10.16 -0.72
C HIS A 435 -29.20 -11.42 -1.44
N SER A 436 -29.99 -12.50 -1.43
CA SER A 436 -29.63 -13.81 -1.99
C SER A 436 -29.31 -13.81 -3.50
N GLN A 437 -29.84 -12.84 -4.25
CA GLN A 437 -29.66 -12.71 -5.71
C GLN A 437 -28.55 -11.71 -6.09
N VAL A 438 -27.88 -11.08 -5.11
CA VAL A 438 -26.90 -10.01 -5.35
C VAL A 438 -25.55 -10.37 -4.77
N GLU A 439 -24.52 -10.23 -5.56
CA GLU A 439 -23.13 -10.41 -5.15
C GLU A 439 -22.42 -9.07 -5.02
N GLY A 440 -21.85 -8.81 -3.84
CA GLY A 440 -20.94 -7.68 -3.64
C GLY A 440 -19.54 -8.03 -4.14
N THR A 441 -19.00 -7.24 -5.03
CA THR A 441 -17.63 -7.43 -5.50
C THR A 441 -16.64 -6.55 -4.70
N HIS A 442 -16.16 -5.48 -5.29
CA HIS A 442 -15.30 -4.45 -4.67
C HIS A 442 -15.24 -3.22 -5.59
N GLU A 443 -14.30 -2.32 -5.35
CA GLU A 443 -14.05 -1.16 -6.22
C GLU A 443 -13.39 -1.62 -7.52
N LEU A 444 -14.21 -1.90 -8.55
CA LEU A 444 -13.70 -2.39 -9.83
C LEU A 444 -13.08 -1.24 -10.65
N SER A 445 -11.89 -1.50 -11.20
CA SER A 445 -11.23 -0.57 -12.12
C SER A 445 -11.57 -0.84 -13.60
N ASP A 446 -12.37 -1.88 -13.88
CA ASP A 446 -12.57 -2.41 -15.23
C ASP A 446 -13.27 -1.41 -16.15
N LEU A 447 -14.22 -0.59 -15.66
CA LEU A 447 -14.86 0.45 -16.44
C LEU A 447 -13.87 1.56 -16.84
N ALA A 448 -13.05 2.03 -15.92
CA ALA A 448 -12.01 3.03 -16.19
C ALA A 448 -10.93 2.48 -17.15
N GLN A 449 -10.50 1.23 -16.97
CA GLN A 449 -9.55 0.57 -17.87
C GLN A 449 -10.13 0.41 -19.28
N MET A 450 -11.40 0.05 -19.39
CA MET A 450 -12.07 -0.04 -20.67
C MET A 450 -12.09 1.30 -21.41
N VAL A 451 -12.37 2.40 -20.70
CA VAL A 451 -12.28 3.77 -21.26
C VAL A 451 -10.86 4.09 -21.76
N GLN A 452 -9.82 3.70 -21.02
CA GLN A 452 -8.43 3.85 -21.45
C GLN A 452 -8.12 3.03 -22.71
N ASP A 453 -8.65 1.82 -22.83
CA ASP A 453 -8.47 0.98 -24.01
C ASP A 453 -9.21 1.55 -25.25
N LEU A 454 -10.39 2.14 -25.05
CA LEU A 454 -11.10 2.86 -26.11
C LEU A 454 -10.27 4.07 -26.61
N LYS A 455 -9.58 4.79 -25.70
CA LYS A 455 -8.64 5.85 -26.08
C LYS A 455 -7.51 5.36 -26.98
N ARG A 456 -6.93 4.19 -26.68
CA ARG A 456 -5.84 3.61 -27.51
C ARG A 456 -6.28 3.24 -28.92
N LYS A 457 -7.58 2.97 -29.12
CA LYS A 457 -8.19 2.63 -30.42
C LYS A 457 -8.71 3.86 -31.18
N SER A 458 -8.73 5.03 -30.56
CA SER A 458 -9.22 6.28 -31.14
C SER A 458 -8.12 7.01 -31.93
N PRO A 459 -8.45 7.92 -32.85
CA PRO A 459 -7.48 8.76 -33.54
C PRO A 459 -6.58 9.51 -32.56
N ARG A 460 -5.35 9.80 -32.99
CA ARG A 460 -4.39 10.51 -32.10
C ARG A 460 -4.93 11.87 -31.69
N GLY A 461 -5.00 12.06 -30.36
CA GLY A 461 -5.43 13.31 -29.74
C GLY A 461 -6.84 13.34 -29.21
N THR A 462 -7.70 12.35 -29.53
CA THR A 462 -9.05 12.26 -28.94
C THR A 462 -9.04 11.41 -27.68
N HIS A 463 -9.66 11.93 -26.62
CA HIS A 463 -9.77 11.30 -25.32
C HIS A 463 -11.23 11.18 -24.92
N PHE A 464 -11.50 10.39 -23.87
CA PHE A 464 -12.81 10.43 -23.22
C PHE A 464 -13.06 11.84 -22.64
N PRO A 465 -14.25 12.40 -22.84
CA PRO A 465 -15.43 11.83 -23.52
C PRO A 465 -15.51 12.06 -25.04
N GLU A 466 -14.68 12.92 -25.61
CA GLU A 466 -14.79 13.35 -27.01
C GLU A 466 -14.74 12.20 -28.02
N ASN A 467 -13.94 11.16 -27.76
CA ASN A 467 -13.85 9.97 -28.61
C ASN A 467 -15.17 9.17 -28.70
N MET A 468 -16.14 9.44 -27.82
CA MET A 468 -17.46 8.82 -27.87
C MET A 468 -18.33 9.36 -29.02
N ARG A 469 -18.02 10.56 -29.53
CA ARG A 469 -18.70 11.15 -30.71
C ARG A 469 -18.29 10.50 -32.03
N GLU A 470 -17.21 9.74 -32.07
CA GLU A 470 -16.67 9.20 -33.31
C GLU A 470 -17.43 7.98 -33.79
N LYS A 471 -18.04 8.05 -35.00
CA LYS A 471 -18.84 6.97 -35.65
C LYS A 471 -18.07 5.67 -35.93
N LYS A 472 -16.78 5.62 -35.70
CA LYS A 472 -15.88 4.45 -35.87
C LYS A 472 -15.66 3.65 -34.60
N VAL A 473 -16.31 3.99 -33.51
CA VAL A 473 -16.24 3.23 -32.27
C VAL A 473 -16.98 1.90 -32.48
N GLN A 474 -16.43 0.85 -31.92
CA GLN A 474 -17.02 -0.48 -31.77
C GLN A 474 -18.49 -0.37 -31.36
N SER A 475 -19.33 -1.30 -31.79
CA SER A 475 -20.77 -1.23 -31.44
C SER A 475 -20.96 -1.11 -29.92
N TRP A 476 -21.89 -0.28 -29.48
CA TRP A 476 -22.19 -0.08 -28.07
C TRP A 476 -22.55 -1.38 -27.33
N HIS A 477 -23.23 -2.27 -28.04
CA HIS A 477 -23.55 -3.63 -27.57
C HIS A 477 -22.26 -4.41 -27.22
N ASP A 478 -21.25 -4.37 -28.12
CA ASP A 478 -19.99 -5.12 -27.91
C ASP A 478 -19.17 -4.53 -26.76
N ILE A 479 -19.20 -3.19 -26.58
CA ILE A 479 -18.53 -2.52 -25.47
C ILE A 479 -19.18 -2.95 -24.14
N GLY A 480 -20.53 -3.02 -24.08
CA GLY A 480 -21.26 -3.55 -22.93
C GLY A 480 -20.89 -5.02 -22.65
N GLY A 481 -20.83 -5.85 -23.70
CA GLY A 481 -20.39 -7.25 -23.59
C GLY A 481 -18.95 -7.38 -23.06
N GLN A 482 -18.02 -6.51 -23.50
CA GLN A 482 -16.65 -6.51 -22.98
C GLN A 482 -16.57 -6.13 -21.50
N TYR A 483 -17.38 -5.20 -21.02
CA TYR A 483 -17.45 -4.87 -19.59
C TYR A 483 -17.93 -6.09 -18.79
N LEU A 484 -19.01 -6.75 -19.23
CA LEU A 484 -19.54 -7.96 -18.59
C LEU A 484 -18.49 -9.09 -18.54
N GLN A 485 -17.77 -9.30 -19.64
CA GLN A 485 -16.70 -10.30 -19.71
C GLN A 485 -15.52 -9.97 -18.78
N ARG A 486 -15.10 -8.70 -18.70
CA ARG A 486 -14.01 -8.28 -17.80
C ARG A 486 -14.34 -8.48 -16.32
N THR A 487 -15.60 -8.27 -15.96
CA THR A 487 -16.10 -8.39 -14.59
C THR A 487 -16.45 -9.82 -14.18
N GLU A 488 -16.52 -10.78 -15.13
CA GLU A 488 -16.88 -12.17 -14.89
C GLU A 488 -15.96 -12.84 -13.83
N LYS A 489 -14.66 -12.54 -13.85
CA LYS A 489 -13.66 -13.06 -12.89
C LYS A 489 -13.93 -12.74 -11.43
N TYR A 490 -14.79 -11.77 -11.14
CA TYR A 490 -15.13 -11.34 -9.78
C TYR A 490 -16.49 -11.88 -9.30
N ARG A 491 -17.19 -12.65 -10.16
CA ARG A 491 -18.56 -13.10 -9.92
C ARG A 491 -18.61 -14.59 -9.65
N SER A 492 -19.48 -14.99 -8.72
CA SER A 492 -19.73 -16.41 -8.38
C SER A 492 -20.96 -16.99 -9.10
N GLY A 493 -21.69 -16.18 -9.90
CA GLY A 493 -22.82 -16.62 -10.71
C GLY A 493 -24.20 -16.25 -10.16
N THR A 494 -24.30 -15.27 -9.28
CA THR A 494 -25.59 -14.68 -8.86
C THR A 494 -26.24 -13.89 -10.01
N VAL A 495 -27.53 -13.57 -9.87
CA VAL A 495 -28.30 -12.84 -10.90
C VAL A 495 -27.74 -11.45 -11.11
N HIS A 496 -27.40 -10.76 -10.03
CA HIS A 496 -26.85 -9.41 -10.05
C HIS A 496 -25.50 -9.34 -9.35
N PHE A 497 -24.66 -8.41 -9.77
CA PHE A 497 -23.41 -8.08 -9.10
C PHE A 497 -23.28 -6.58 -8.93
N ILE A 498 -22.58 -6.17 -7.87
CA ILE A 498 -22.35 -4.76 -7.56
C ILE A 498 -20.96 -4.36 -8.02
N ASP A 499 -20.85 -3.32 -8.86
CA ASP A 499 -19.63 -2.56 -9.07
C ASP A 499 -19.71 -1.32 -8.18
N LYS A 500 -19.09 -1.38 -6.99
CA LYS A 500 -19.07 -0.25 -6.09
C LYS A 500 -17.75 0.49 -6.25
N ASN A 501 -17.75 1.49 -7.10
CA ASN A 501 -16.65 2.43 -7.23
C ASN A 501 -17.20 3.86 -7.24
N PRO A 502 -17.00 4.62 -6.15
CA PRO A 502 -17.53 5.99 -6.06
C PRO A 502 -17.19 6.84 -7.28
N ASN A 503 -15.95 6.79 -7.76
CA ASN A 503 -15.48 7.60 -8.88
C ASN A 503 -16.13 7.24 -10.24
N ASN A 504 -16.88 6.15 -10.34
CA ASN A 504 -17.61 5.80 -11.57
C ASN A 504 -18.78 6.75 -11.90
N PHE A 505 -19.08 7.75 -11.05
CA PHE A 505 -20.08 8.77 -11.35
C PHE A 505 -19.80 9.53 -12.66
N ILE A 506 -18.54 9.67 -13.05
CA ILE A 506 -18.14 10.29 -14.33
C ILE A 506 -18.49 9.43 -15.56
N TYR A 507 -18.74 8.13 -15.37
CA TYR A 507 -19.04 7.17 -16.45
C TYR A 507 -20.52 6.78 -16.52
N CYS A 508 -21.41 7.36 -15.71
CA CYS A 508 -22.83 7.01 -15.69
C CYS A 508 -23.47 7.15 -17.08
N GLY A 509 -23.13 8.18 -17.85
CA GLY A 509 -23.62 8.37 -19.20
C GLY A 509 -23.17 7.28 -20.16
N LEU A 510 -21.89 6.93 -20.15
CA LEU A 510 -21.37 5.83 -20.96
C LEU A 510 -22.05 4.51 -20.59
N LEU A 511 -22.16 4.23 -19.29
CA LEU A 511 -22.80 3.00 -18.82
C LEU A 511 -24.23 2.86 -19.33
N GLN A 512 -25.03 3.93 -19.26
CA GLN A 512 -26.42 3.91 -19.72
C GLN A 512 -26.57 3.68 -21.23
N ILE A 513 -25.55 3.98 -22.03
CA ILE A 513 -25.53 3.67 -23.45
C ILE A 513 -25.15 2.21 -23.69
N ILE A 514 -24.09 1.73 -23.05
CA ILE A 514 -23.58 0.37 -23.28
C ILE A 514 -24.39 -0.72 -22.56
N LEU A 515 -25.05 -0.38 -21.43
CA LEU A 515 -25.85 -1.27 -20.59
C LEU A 515 -27.09 -0.54 -20.05
N PRO A 516 -28.09 -0.27 -20.93
CA PRO A 516 -29.24 0.60 -20.61
C PRO A 516 -30.14 0.06 -19.49
N ASN A 517 -30.04 -1.23 -19.14
CA ASN A 517 -30.78 -1.86 -18.06
C ASN A 517 -29.99 -1.97 -16.75
N ALA A 518 -28.72 -1.60 -16.73
CA ALA A 518 -27.94 -1.53 -15.50
C ALA A 518 -28.55 -0.51 -14.52
N LYS A 519 -28.53 -0.82 -13.23
CA LYS A 519 -29.02 0.08 -12.18
C LYS A 519 -27.88 0.95 -11.67
N ILE A 520 -28.15 2.24 -11.39
CA ILE A 520 -27.17 3.17 -10.86
C ILE A 520 -27.72 3.74 -9.55
N ILE A 521 -27.00 3.54 -8.47
CA ILE A 521 -27.33 4.10 -7.14
C ILE A 521 -26.25 5.10 -6.77
N ASN A 522 -26.67 6.34 -6.55
CA ASN A 522 -25.79 7.41 -6.11
C ASN A 522 -25.86 7.55 -4.59
N ALA A 523 -24.78 7.15 -3.91
CA ALA A 523 -24.63 7.31 -2.48
C ALA A 523 -24.34 8.78 -2.14
N ARG A 524 -25.24 9.42 -1.43
CA ARG A 524 -25.15 10.83 -1.02
C ARG A 524 -25.02 10.97 0.48
N ARG A 525 -24.40 12.03 0.89
CA ARG A 525 -24.27 12.43 2.29
C ARG A 525 -24.21 13.95 2.38
N HIS A 526 -24.52 14.50 3.55
CA HIS A 526 -24.36 15.93 3.80
C HIS A 526 -23.00 16.44 3.28
N PRO A 527 -22.93 17.50 2.48
CA PRO A 527 -21.72 17.93 1.79
C PRO A 527 -20.51 18.07 2.72
N LEU A 528 -20.68 18.73 3.87
CA LEU A 528 -19.61 18.94 4.84
C LEU A 528 -19.18 17.64 5.52
N ASP A 529 -20.11 16.70 5.84
CA ASP A 529 -19.75 15.41 6.46
C ASP A 529 -18.99 14.50 5.48
N SER A 530 -19.39 14.49 4.20
CA SER A 530 -18.71 13.71 3.17
C SER A 530 -17.32 14.27 2.88
N SER A 531 -17.24 15.59 2.66
CA SER A 531 -15.98 16.28 2.34
C SER A 531 -15.00 16.20 3.51
N PHE A 532 -15.40 16.60 4.71
CA PHE A 532 -14.51 16.51 5.86
C PHE A 532 -14.17 15.06 6.24
N GLY A 533 -15.10 14.13 6.03
CA GLY A 533 -14.84 12.68 6.15
C GLY A 533 -13.76 12.18 5.18
N SER A 534 -13.68 12.76 3.99
CA SER A 534 -12.64 12.50 2.99
C SER A 534 -11.32 13.16 3.35
N TYR A 535 -11.35 14.41 3.82
CA TYR A 535 -10.18 15.18 4.28
C TYR A 535 -9.40 14.46 5.40
N LYS A 536 -10.10 13.84 6.35
CA LYS A 536 -9.48 13.04 7.43
C LYS A 536 -8.94 11.70 7.00
N GLN A 537 -9.39 11.19 5.86
CA GLN A 537 -9.02 9.85 5.41
C GLN A 537 -7.76 9.88 4.57
N LEU A 538 -6.70 9.26 5.06
CA LEU A 538 -5.52 9.02 4.23
C LEU A 538 -5.84 7.85 3.27
N PHE A 539 -6.00 8.18 1.99
CA PHE A 539 -6.24 7.19 0.93
C PHE A 539 -4.93 6.63 0.40
N ALA A 540 -4.92 5.34 0.05
CA ALA A 540 -3.76 4.71 -0.57
C ALA A 540 -3.47 5.31 -1.96
N SER A 541 -4.53 5.58 -2.74
CA SER A 541 -4.47 6.20 -4.08
C SER A 541 -5.86 6.69 -4.53
N GLY A 542 -5.90 7.44 -5.62
CA GLY A 542 -7.13 7.70 -6.37
C GLY A 542 -7.99 8.88 -5.90
N GLN A 543 -7.59 9.61 -4.84
CA GLN A 543 -8.36 10.73 -4.30
C GLN A 543 -7.46 11.96 -4.06
N PRO A 544 -6.71 12.45 -5.06
CA PRO A 544 -5.72 13.52 -4.85
C PRO A 544 -6.34 14.88 -4.46
N PHE A 545 -7.59 15.11 -4.78
CA PHE A 545 -8.36 16.30 -4.43
C PHE A 545 -8.72 16.40 -2.94
N SER A 546 -8.60 15.31 -2.17
CA SER A 546 -9.08 15.25 -0.79
C SER A 546 -8.11 15.85 0.24
N TYR A 547 -6.94 16.30 -0.19
CA TYR A 547 -5.88 16.81 0.69
C TYR A 547 -5.80 18.32 0.78
N ASP A 548 -6.76 19.03 0.22
CA ASP A 548 -6.93 20.48 0.31
C ASP A 548 -8.42 20.81 0.46
N LEU A 549 -8.79 21.72 1.36
CA LEU A 549 -10.20 22.01 1.65
C LEU A 549 -10.89 22.71 0.47
N CYS A 550 -10.18 23.60 -0.23
CA CYS A 550 -10.72 24.33 -1.38
C CYS A 550 -10.92 23.36 -2.56
N GLU A 551 -9.90 22.58 -2.92
CA GLU A 551 -9.99 21.61 -4.01
C GLU A 551 -11.07 20.56 -3.76
N LEU A 552 -11.25 20.16 -2.52
CA LEU A 552 -12.29 19.23 -2.09
C LEU A 552 -13.69 19.80 -2.25
N GLY A 553 -13.87 21.07 -1.88
CA GLY A 553 -15.12 21.81 -2.07
C GLY A 553 -15.47 21.99 -3.55
N GLU A 554 -14.51 22.42 -4.37
CA GLU A 554 -14.65 22.55 -5.83
C GLU A 554 -15.00 21.20 -6.48
N TYR A 555 -14.30 20.12 -6.09
CA TYR A 555 -14.59 18.78 -6.60
C TYR A 555 -16.02 18.33 -6.26
N TYR A 556 -16.52 18.67 -5.06
CA TYR A 556 -17.90 18.36 -4.67
C TYR A 556 -18.91 19.12 -5.52
N ILE A 557 -18.66 20.40 -5.83
CA ILE A 557 -19.52 21.19 -6.71
C ILE A 557 -19.61 20.57 -8.10
N GLU A 558 -18.46 20.18 -8.66
CA GLU A 558 -18.40 19.54 -9.98
C GLU A 558 -19.11 18.18 -10.01
N TYR A 559 -18.94 17.38 -8.96
CA TYR A 559 -19.71 16.15 -8.79
C TYR A 559 -21.21 16.41 -8.76
N GLN A 560 -21.69 17.37 -7.97
CA GLN A 560 -23.10 17.69 -7.88
C GLN A 560 -23.65 18.18 -9.24
N ARG A 561 -22.92 19.05 -9.93
CA ARG A 561 -23.27 19.54 -11.24
C ARG A 561 -23.41 18.41 -12.27
N LEU A 562 -22.52 17.44 -12.24
CA LEU A 562 -22.59 16.27 -13.12
C LEU A 562 -23.76 15.35 -12.75
N MET A 563 -24.02 15.14 -11.47
CA MET A 563 -25.17 14.32 -11.05
C MET A 563 -26.51 14.97 -11.43
N ASP A 564 -26.65 16.31 -11.27
CA ASP A 564 -27.81 17.06 -11.73
C ASP A 564 -28.02 16.93 -13.25
N HIS A 565 -26.92 16.94 -14.01
CA HIS A 565 -26.97 16.66 -15.45
C HIS A 565 -27.47 15.23 -15.76
N TRP A 566 -26.97 14.20 -15.06
CA TRP A 566 -27.45 12.84 -15.25
C TRP A 566 -28.95 12.72 -14.96
N HIS A 567 -29.45 13.34 -13.91
CA HIS A 567 -30.88 13.35 -13.62
C HIS A 567 -31.70 14.03 -14.73
N ALA A 568 -31.15 15.05 -15.38
CA ALA A 568 -31.82 15.76 -16.47
C ALA A 568 -31.86 14.95 -17.77
N VAL A 569 -30.76 14.30 -18.17
CA VAL A 569 -30.62 13.64 -19.50
C VAL A 569 -30.99 12.17 -19.52
N ILE A 570 -30.91 11.49 -18.36
CA ILE A 570 -31.32 10.08 -18.18
C ILE A 570 -32.29 9.94 -16.98
N PRO A 571 -33.47 10.59 -17.04
CA PRO A 571 -34.39 10.65 -15.90
C PRO A 571 -34.82 9.25 -15.44
N GLY A 572 -34.83 9.05 -14.11
CA GLY A 572 -35.23 7.78 -13.48
C GLY A 572 -34.17 6.66 -13.56
N LYS A 573 -33.00 6.91 -14.16
CA LYS A 573 -31.91 5.93 -14.28
C LYS A 573 -30.89 5.97 -13.15
N VAL A 574 -30.95 7.00 -12.30
CA VAL A 574 -30.09 7.14 -11.12
C VAL A 574 -30.97 7.30 -9.89
N LEU A 575 -30.73 6.47 -8.88
CA LEU A 575 -31.40 6.55 -7.58
C LEU A 575 -30.47 7.24 -6.58
N ASP A 576 -30.84 8.42 -6.09
CA ASP A 576 -30.15 9.07 -4.99
C ASP A 576 -30.53 8.42 -3.65
N VAL A 577 -29.54 8.05 -2.85
CA VAL A 577 -29.71 7.47 -1.51
C VAL A 577 -28.89 8.30 -0.53
N ASN A 578 -29.56 9.07 0.34
CA ASN A 578 -28.91 9.87 1.35
C ASN A 578 -28.55 8.98 2.56
N TYR A 579 -27.34 9.09 3.03
CA TYR A 579 -26.83 8.33 4.18
C TYR A 579 -27.66 8.62 5.44
N GLU A 580 -28.01 9.88 5.66
CA GLU A 580 -28.79 10.35 6.81
C GLU A 580 -30.19 9.70 6.85
N ASP A 581 -30.82 9.55 5.68
CA ASP A 581 -32.15 8.89 5.57
C ASP A 581 -32.03 7.39 5.87
N VAL A 582 -30.96 6.74 5.41
CA VAL A 582 -30.70 5.31 5.71
C VAL A 582 -30.47 5.11 7.21
N VAL A 583 -29.75 6.05 7.86
CA VAL A 583 -29.52 6.01 9.31
C VAL A 583 -30.80 6.26 10.10
N ALA A 584 -31.67 7.15 9.64
CA ALA A 584 -32.90 7.53 10.29
C ALA A 584 -33.99 6.46 10.16
N ASP A 585 -34.13 5.84 8.98
CA ASP A 585 -35.16 4.85 8.68
C ASP A 585 -34.63 3.77 7.70
N LEU A 586 -33.89 2.82 8.24
CA LEU A 586 -33.28 1.74 7.47
C LEU A 586 -34.32 0.92 6.69
N ASP A 587 -35.45 0.56 7.31
CA ASP A 587 -36.46 -0.33 6.73
C ASP A 587 -37.06 0.28 5.46
N THR A 588 -37.50 1.54 5.52
CA THR A 588 -38.07 2.25 4.36
C THR A 588 -37.04 2.43 3.26
N GLN A 589 -35.79 2.79 3.60
CA GLN A 589 -34.76 3.01 2.58
C GLN A 589 -34.30 1.71 1.93
N VAL A 590 -34.18 0.60 2.68
CA VAL A 590 -33.88 -0.71 2.11
C VAL A 590 -34.95 -1.14 1.12
N LYS A 591 -36.23 -1.03 1.45
CA LYS A 591 -37.34 -1.34 0.53
C LYS A 591 -37.28 -0.48 -0.73
N ARG A 592 -37.04 0.84 -0.60
CA ARG A 592 -36.88 1.74 -1.74
C ARG A 592 -35.73 1.36 -2.66
N ILE A 593 -34.60 0.95 -2.10
CA ILE A 593 -33.42 0.50 -2.85
C ILE A 593 -33.71 -0.80 -3.60
N LEU A 594 -34.33 -1.78 -2.93
CA LEU A 594 -34.69 -3.06 -3.51
C LEU A 594 -35.74 -2.90 -4.62
N ASP A 595 -36.79 -2.10 -4.40
CA ASP A 595 -37.79 -1.77 -5.41
C ASP A 595 -37.18 -1.17 -6.67
N TYR A 596 -36.26 -0.21 -6.53
CA TYR A 596 -35.52 0.36 -7.66
C TYR A 596 -34.68 -0.69 -8.41
N CYS A 597 -34.08 -1.63 -7.68
CA CYS A 597 -33.32 -2.73 -8.27
C CYS A 597 -34.22 -3.86 -8.83
N GLU A 598 -35.53 -3.75 -8.69
CA GLU A 598 -36.50 -4.79 -9.08
C GLU A 598 -36.28 -6.13 -8.33
N LEU A 599 -35.83 -6.04 -7.08
CA LEU A 599 -35.54 -7.16 -6.19
C LEU A 599 -36.65 -7.34 -5.16
N PRO A 600 -37.03 -8.59 -4.80
CA PRO A 600 -37.95 -8.84 -3.71
C PRO A 600 -37.32 -8.42 -2.38
N PHE A 601 -38.16 -8.04 -1.41
CA PHE A 601 -37.68 -7.72 -0.08
C PHE A 601 -37.14 -8.98 0.64
N GLU A 602 -35.95 -8.88 1.20
CA GLU A 602 -35.32 -9.87 2.07
C GLU A 602 -34.88 -9.24 3.39
N GLU A 603 -35.26 -9.84 4.51
CA GLU A 603 -34.95 -9.35 5.85
C GLU A 603 -33.44 -9.33 6.13
N ALA A 604 -32.65 -10.17 5.44
CA ALA A 604 -31.19 -10.18 5.53
C ALA A 604 -30.58 -8.81 5.20
N CYS A 605 -31.19 -8.03 4.31
CA CYS A 605 -30.74 -6.67 3.97
C CYS A 605 -30.84 -5.69 5.14
N LEU A 606 -31.75 -5.93 6.11
CA LEU A 606 -31.84 -5.14 7.35
C LEU A 606 -30.75 -5.55 8.38
N ARG A 607 -30.29 -6.81 8.29
CA ARG A 607 -29.22 -7.36 9.13
C ARG A 607 -27.89 -7.42 8.37
N PHE A 608 -27.61 -6.46 7.52
CA PHE A 608 -26.43 -6.38 6.64
C PHE A 608 -25.10 -6.60 7.38
N HIS A 609 -25.03 -6.24 8.66
CA HIS A 609 -23.84 -6.37 9.52
C HIS A 609 -23.51 -7.82 9.90
N GLU A 610 -24.47 -8.76 9.73
CA GLU A 610 -24.29 -10.20 9.96
C GLU A 610 -23.75 -10.92 8.69
N THR A 611 -23.76 -10.25 7.54
CA THR A 611 -23.29 -10.84 6.29
C THR A 611 -21.77 -10.99 6.28
N ASP A 612 -21.31 -12.24 6.24
CA ASP A 612 -19.89 -12.57 6.23
C ASP A 612 -19.32 -12.53 4.81
N ARG A 613 -18.62 -11.46 4.49
CA ARG A 613 -17.87 -11.29 3.25
C ARG A 613 -16.62 -10.43 3.47
N ALA A 614 -15.63 -10.57 2.59
CA ALA A 614 -14.46 -9.70 2.58
C ALA A 614 -14.83 -8.28 2.10
N VAL A 615 -14.59 -7.25 2.92
CA VAL A 615 -14.85 -5.85 2.59
C VAL A 615 -13.52 -5.10 2.52
N LYS A 616 -13.07 -4.74 1.31
CA LYS A 616 -11.77 -4.10 1.05
C LYS A 616 -11.89 -2.58 0.91
N THR A 617 -12.42 -1.90 1.92
CA THR A 617 -12.58 -0.44 1.91
C THR A 617 -12.19 0.19 3.26
N ALA A 618 -11.96 1.50 3.25
CA ALA A 618 -11.69 2.27 4.48
C ALA A 618 -12.87 2.24 5.49
N SER A 619 -14.05 1.75 5.07
CA SER A 619 -15.27 1.66 5.90
C SER A 619 -15.60 0.23 6.33
N SER A 620 -14.69 -0.75 6.11
CA SER A 620 -14.93 -2.18 6.39
C SER A 620 -15.39 -2.45 7.82
N GLU A 621 -14.78 -1.82 8.81
CA GLU A 621 -15.14 -1.98 10.22
C GLU A 621 -16.52 -1.41 10.56
N GLN A 622 -16.93 -0.36 9.83
CA GLN A 622 -18.17 0.35 10.09
C GLN A 622 -19.41 -0.47 9.69
N VAL A 623 -19.30 -1.20 8.56
CA VAL A 623 -20.42 -2.01 8.03
C VAL A 623 -20.58 -3.37 8.70
N ARG A 624 -19.65 -3.77 9.57
CA ARG A 624 -19.73 -4.98 10.42
C ARG A 624 -20.46 -4.74 11.75
N LYS A 625 -21.00 -3.55 11.96
CA LYS A 625 -21.77 -3.15 13.14
C LYS A 625 -23.18 -2.77 12.73
N PRO A 626 -24.18 -2.93 13.63
CA PRO A 626 -25.49 -2.35 13.40
C PRO A 626 -25.40 -0.87 13.08
N ILE A 627 -26.38 -0.35 12.36
CA ILE A 627 -26.38 1.07 11.96
C ILE A 627 -26.32 1.98 13.20
N TYR A 628 -25.56 3.08 13.08
CA TYR A 628 -25.34 4.04 14.16
C TYR A 628 -25.27 5.47 13.62
N ALA A 629 -25.71 6.44 14.43
CA ALA A 629 -25.82 7.84 14.05
C ALA A 629 -24.58 8.71 14.38
N SER A 630 -23.55 8.15 15.05
CA SER A 630 -22.45 8.98 15.58
C SER A 630 -21.56 9.64 14.52
N SER A 631 -21.70 9.27 13.26
CA SER A 631 -20.99 9.90 12.14
C SER A 631 -21.82 10.99 11.44
N VAL A 632 -23.07 11.18 11.79
CA VAL A 632 -23.93 12.26 11.27
C VAL A 632 -23.58 13.56 11.99
N ASN A 633 -23.41 14.64 11.24
CA ASN A 633 -23.04 15.96 11.75
C ASN A 633 -21.68 16.04 12.48
N LEU A 634 -20.76 15.12 12.18
CA LEU A 634 -19.43 15.12 12.80
C LEU A 634 -18.63 16.38 12.44
N TRP A 635 -18.85 16.95 11.24
CA TRP A 635 -18.23 18.17 10.76
C TRP A 635 -18.42 19.36 11.71
N LYS A 636 -19.54 19.42 12.46
CA LYS A 636 -19.83 20.50 13.42
C LYS A 636 -18.78 20.66 14.52
N ASN A 637 -18.09 19.56 14.87
CA ASN A 637 -16.99 19.64 15.84
C ASN A 637 -15.75 20.35 15.26
N TYR A 638 -15.69 20.52 13.95
CA TYR A 638 -14.59 21.14 13.23
C TYR A 638 -14.98 22.44 12.53
N GLU A 639 -16.23 22.88 12.72
CA GLU A 639 -16.76 24.11 12.10
C GLU A 639 -15.81 25.32 12.22
N PRO A 640 -15.13 25.57 13.37
CA PRO A 640 -14.22 26.72 13.51
C PRO A 640 -12.92 26.62 12.66
N TYR A 641 -12.67 25.49 11.99
CA TYR A 641 -11.42 25.20 11.28
C TYR A 641 -11.60 24.95 9.78
N ILE A 642 -12.86 24.93 9.28
CA ILE A 642 -13.19 24.55 7.89
C ILE A 642 -13.97 25.65 7.17
N ASP A 643 -13.75 26.90 7.52
CA ASP A 643 -14.48 28.07 6.96
C ASP A 643 -14.39 28.12 5.43
N GLU A 644 -13.19 27.87 4.85
CA GLU A 644 -12.96 27.82 3.40
C GLU A 644 -13.86 26.78 2.70
N LEU A 645 -13.99 25.58 3.28
CA LEU A 645 -14.84 24.53 2.75
C LEU A 645 -16.33 24.91 2.86
N ILE A 646 -16.73 25.56 3.96
CA ILE A 646 -18.11 26.04 4.19
C ILE A 646 -18.47 27.10 3.15
N GLU A 647 -17.59 28.08 2.92
CA GLU A 647 -17.80 29.17 1.95
C GLU A 647 -17.97 28.61 0.52
N ILE A 648 -17.11 27.69 0.09
CA ILE A 648 -17.20 27.09 -1.24
C ILE A 648 -18.49 26.29 -1.41
N LEU A 649 -18.91 25.54 -0.39
CA LEU A 649 -20.10 24.70 -0.44
C LEU A 649 -21.40 25.43 -0.12
N GLU A 650 -21.38 26.73 0.28
CA GLU A 650 -22.54 27.51 0.65
C GLU A 650 -23.72 27.43 -0.36
N PRO A 651 -23.49 27.51 -1.68
CA PRO A 651 -24.57 27.39 -2.68
C PRO A 651 -25.33 26.06 -2.64
N LEU A 652 -24.68 25.00 -2.17
CA LEU A 652 -25.28 23.66 -2.01
C LEU A 652 -25.95 23.54 -0.64
N LEU A 653 -25.34 24.08 0.41
CA LEU A 653 -25.87 24.04 1.79
C LEU A 653 -27.21 24.80 1.90
N GLN A 654 -27.37 25.92 1.18
CA GLN A 654 -28.62 26.67 1.14
C GLN A 654 -29.79 25.91 0.47
N LYS A 655 -29.51 24.88 -0.30
CA LYS A 655 -30.52 24.02 -0.98
C LYS A 655 -30.89 22.77 -0.17
N LEU A 656 -30.21 22.53 0.93
CA LEU A 656 -30.56 21.42 1.82
C LEU A 656 -31.84 21.71 2.58
N PRO A 657 -32.71 20.69 2.85
CA PRO A 657 -33.98 20.86 3.55
C PRO A 657 -33.82 21.30 5.00
#